data_69d34d9edcbc4ce87bfbd37df6353c53
#
_entry.id   69d34d9edcbc4ce87bfbd37df6353c53
#
_cell.length_a   1.000
_cell.length_b   1.000
_cell.length_c   1.000
_cell.angle_alpha   90.00
_cell.angle_beta   90.00
_cell.angle_gamma   90.00
#
_symmetry.space_group_name_H-M   'P 1'
#
loop_
_entity.id
_entity.type
_entity.pdbx_description
1 polymer ?
#
loop_
_entity_poly.entity_id
_entity_poly.type
_entity_poly.pdbx_seq_one_letter_code
_entity_poly.pdbx_strand_id
1 'polypeptide(L)'
;MHIIPLQQCTADMASTVGGKALGLGELLRAGLPVPPGFALTTQAYSAATAPITDAIKAQLQTPGHRPRQSAEHIEAMFDRLTLPPTIAGSIDAAYAGLCGAIADMPVAVRSSATAEDSAEASFAGQQETYLWIRGAAEVKRHVVRCWASLYGARAIEYRTRMDVPADDLAMAVVIQRMVPAESAGVMMTLDPVSGDRSQIYIESAFGLGEIVVRGEVEPDRFRIDKQSFAMSFEDIATKQSAYRFVEAEAAVKLVEIPEAERNHRSLSTEEVKALARLGQQIEGAFGRPMDIEWAIATGPAMRQRELFMLQARPETVWSNRAAEEAPESVIGRRDPWDPMQGASEPGEFWTTSNVGEAAPGVQTPLSGTVWWPAGEDALRESAYRMGVFAASERATPCEDHLRLYQVFYGRIAMQVRYVAILGDRMPGTTGPAIVKSFFGRVPESMKFYPTMRHYPLIAWRLIQAFITVPAKLKAFGAEYTAWWKRSIKELPALDHDAAVTLFRHALERFTEGDTVQIFAVMTTVQPMFVFLEQLAESTGIAKARDLGGVSGNMEMEVVCDLWRVSRGEMSIDQVVETYGFHGPAEGELSSKVWREDDSPLRRMAAQYATRDESQSPLAREAAMQAERVVTEREVLAAVPWWKRTSTKLMLKLARRYLPLRGVAKCSFLQAFDVMRASARHLGAIHVAAGRLQHVEDVFYLTVDELTVSFPADAKQLVSKRRARRASYQKLTIPGSWEGMPEAEVTKPMDIDASAADTLHGVGVSRGIVEGRVRVVMNPDFAEVEADEILVAPTTDPSWSSIMFISSAIIVDIGGALSHAAVVARELNIPCVVNTRTGTASLRTGDKVRVDGSTGLVQVLERAEA
;
A
#
# COMPACT_ATOMS: atom_id res chain seq x y z
N MET A 1 -33.28 -29.70 3.46
CA MET A 1 -32.52 -30.95 3.68
C MET A 1 -31.36 -30.63 4.62
N HIS A 2 -31.25 -31.33 5.77
CA HIS A 2 -30.27 -30.92 6.81
C HIS A 2 -28.86 -31.54 6.62
N ILE A 3 -28.80 -32.70 5.93
CA ILE A 3 -27.56 -33.46 5.72
C ILE A 3 -27.32 -33.67 4.24
N ILE A 4 -26.10 -33.49 3.77
CA ILE A 4 -25.65 -33.76 2.39
C ILE A 4 -24.34 -34.56 2.47
N PRO A 5 -24.28 -35.78 1.88
CA PRO A 5 -23.02 -36.53 1.75
C PRO A 5 -21.96 -35.71 0.98
N LEU A 6 -20.68 -35.80 1.36
CA LEU A 6 -19.62 -34.99 0.72
C LEU A 6 -19.52 -35.21 -0.79
N GLN A 7 -19.80 -36.45 -1.29
CA GLN A 7 -19.80 -36.76 -2.72
C GLN A 7 -20.85 -35.97 -3.51
N GLN A 8 -21.91 -35.48 -2.85
CA GLN A 8 -23.02 -34.75 -3.46
C GLN A 8 -22.89 -33.23 -3.34
N CYS A 9 -21.84 -32.74 -2.66
CA CYS A 9 -21.60 -31.30 -2.55
C CYS A 9 -21.06 -30.74 -3.88
N THR A 10 -21.83 -29.86 -4.53
CA THR A 10 -21.55 -29.27 -5.85
C THR A 10 -21.44 -27.74 -5.76
N ALA A 11 -20.83 -27.10 -6.74
CA ALA A 11 -20.53 -25.66 -6.71
C ALA A 11 -21.77 -24.76 -6.52
N ASP A 12 -22.93 -25.19 -7.02
CA ASP A 12 -24.23 -24.51 -6.84
C ASP A 12 -24.75 -24.54 -5.40
N MET A 13 -24.16 -25.37 -4.54
CA MET A 13 -24.52 -25.48 -3.12
C MET A 13 -23.62 -24.63 -2.20
N ALA A 14 -22.84 -23.69 -2.71
CA ALA A 14 -21.89 -22.89 -1.92
C ALA A 14 -22.53 -22.23 -0.68
N SER A 15 -23.68 -21.60 -0.84
CA SER A 15 -24.43 -20.98 0.27
C SER A 15 -25.07 -21.99 1.24
N THR A 16 -25.11 -23.28 0.88
CA THR A 16 -25.77 -24.33 1.67
C THR A 16 -24.77 -25.15 2.48
N VAL A 17 -23.58 -25.45 1.92
CA VAL A 17 -22.63 -26.39 2.55
C VAL A 17 -21.27 -25.74 2.90
N GLY A 18 -21.02 -24.49 2.45
CA GLY A 18 -19.77 -23.76 2.68
C GLY A 18 -18.56 -24.27 1.92
N GLY A 19 -17.46 -23.52 1.95
CA GLY A 19 -16.27 -23.74 1.11
C GLY A 19 -15.57 -25.07 1.36
N LYS A 20 -15.37 -25.48 2.62
CA LYS A 20 -14.69 -26.75 2.96
C LYS A 20 -15.42 -27.97 2.42
N ALA A 21 -16.75 -28.04 2.54
CA ALA A 21 -17.54 -29.15 2.02
C ALA A 21 -17.51 -29.19 0.49
N LEU A 22 -17.51 -28.04 -0.18
CA LEU A 22 -17.38 -27.97 -1.64
C LEU A 22 -16.03 -28.49 -2.11
N GLY A 23 -14.94 -28.02 -1.49
CA GLY A 23 -13.58 -28.48 -1.85
C GLY A 23 -13.44 -29.98 -1.70
N LEU A 24 -13.94 -30.56 -0.61
CA LEU A 24 -13.94 -32.02 -0.40
C LEU A 24 -14.80 -32.77 -1.43
N GLY A 25 -15.98 -32.23 -1.79
CA GLY A 25 -16.85 -32.79 -2.81
C GLY A 25 -16.18 -32.79 -4.19
N GLU A 26 -15.42 -31.77 -4.52
CA GLU A 26 -14.70 -31.65 -5.78
C GLU A 26 -13.52 -32.63 -5.87
N LEU A 27 -12.76 -32.75 -4.76
CA LEU A 27 -11.71 -33.78 -4.64
C LEU A 27 -12.27 -35.20 -4.82
N LEU A 28 -13.43 -35.51 -4.23
CA LEU A 28 -14.07 -36.82 -4.39
C LEU A 28 -14.51 -37.08 -5.83
N ARG A 29 -15.08 -36.08 -6.52
CA ARG A 29 -15.44 -36.19 -7.96
C ARG A 29 -14.24 -36.35 -8.86
N ALA A 30 -13.09 -35.76 -8.51
CA ALA A 30 -11.82 -35.95 -9.19
C ALA A 30 -11.17 -37.34 -8.92
N GLY A 31 -11.81 -38.19 -8.13
CA GLY A 31 -11.32 -39.55 -7.83
C GLY A 31 -10.17 -39.57 -6.82
N LEU A 32 -10.00 -38.52 -6.04
CA LEU A 32 -8.92 -38.36 -5.07
C LEU A 32 -9.27 -39.03 -3.72
N PRO A 33 -8.27 -39.49 -2.95
CA PRO A 33 -8.44 -40.21 -1.70
C PRO A 33 -8.85 -39.24 -0.56
N VAL A 34 -10.16 -39.03 -0.43
CA VAL A 34 -10.74 -38.21 0.63
C VAL A 34 -11.46 -39.08 1.65
N PRO A 35 -11.26 -38.93 2.96
CA PRO A 35 -12.02 -39.66 3.96
C PRO A 35 -13.51 -39.41 3.83
N PRO A 36 -14.38 -40.45 3.97
CA PRO A 36 -15.82 -40.27 3.84
C PRO A 36 -16.40 -39.36 4.95
N GLY A 37 -17.51 -38.70 4.63
CA GLY A 37 -18.17 -37.77 5.56
C GLY A 37 -19.43 -37.16 4.97
N PHE A 38 -20.00 -36.23 5.72
CA PHE A 38 -21.20 -35.48 5.31
C PHE A 38 -21.12 -34.02 5.81
N ALA A 39 -21.87 -33.14 5.16
CA ALA A 39 -22.07 -31.76 5.58
C ALA A 39 -23.45 -31.59 6.23
N LEU A 40 -23.47 -30.92 7.40
CA LEU A 40 -24.69 -30.36 7.98
C LEU A 40 -24.86 -28.95 7.40
N THR A 41 -26.02 -28.66 6.82
CA THR A 41 -26.27 -27.47 6.00
C THR A 41 -26.48 -26.18 6.80
N THR A 42 -26.33 -25.03 6.15
CA THR A 42 -26.68 -23.71 6.71
C THR A 42 -28.18 -23.62 7.09
N GLN A 43 -29.05 -24.36 6.41
CA GLN A 43 -30.47 -24.46 6.81
C GLN A 43 -30.65 -25.13 8.19
N ALA A 44 -29.84 -26.13 8.51
CA ALA A 44 -29.86 -26.73 9.84
C ALA A 44 -29.34 -25.73 10.92
N TYR A 45 -28.33 -24.93 10.61
CA TYR A 45 -27.89 -23.83 11.47
C TYR A 45 -29.05 -22.86 11.76
N SER A 46 -29.64 -22.29 10.70
CA SER A 46 -30.72 -21.29 10.84
C SER A 46 -31.93 -21.84 11.61
N ALA A 47 -32.32 -23.09 11.35
CA ALA A 47 -33.42 -23.73 12.07
C ALA A 47 -33.10 -24.00 13.55
N ALA A 48 -31.83 -24.36 13.87
CA ALA A 48 -31.44 -24.61 15.24
C ALA A 48 -31.25 -23.32 16.04
N THR A 49 -30.72 -22.27 15.45
CA THR A 49 -30.39 -20.99 16.11
C THR A 49 -31.58 -20.01 16.17
N ALA A 50 -32.65 -20.26 15.44
CA ALA A 50 -33.86 -19.41 15.43
C ALA A 50 -34.31 -18.91 16.82
N PRO A 51 -34.28 -19.73 17.89
CA PRO A 51 -34.70 -19.28 19.22
C PRO A 51 -33.78 -18.26 19.88
N ILE A 52 -32.51 -18.15 19.44
CA ILE A 52 -31.49 -17.29 20.05
C ILE A 52 -31.02 -16.17 19.11
N THR A 53 -31.43 -16.15 17.84
CA THR A 53 -30.97 -15.22 16.82
C THR A 53 -31.19 -13.76 17.21
N ASP A 54 -32.38 -13.41 17.70
CA ASP A 54 -32.71 -12.03 18.10
C ASP A 54 -31.90 -11.58 19.31
N ALA A 55 -31.64 -12.49 20.26
CA ALA A 55 -30.80 -12.20 21.42
C ALA A 55 -29.32 -11.97 21.02
N ILE A 56 -28.82 -12.75 20.05
CA ILE A 56 -27.46 -12.55 19.50
C ILE A 56 -27.38 -11.18 18.82
N LYS A 57 -28.36 -10.83 17.97
CA LYS A 57 -28.39 -9.52 17.30
C LYS A 57 -28.40 -8.36 18.29
N ALA A 58 -29.26 -8.43 19.32
CA ALA A 58 -29.32 -7.42 20.37
C ALA A 58 -28.00 -7.26 21.11
N GLN A 59 -27.31 -8.36 21.37
CA GLN A 59 -25.99 -8.34 22.03
C GLN A 59 -24.91 -7.65 21.17
N LEU A 60 -24.90 -7.87 19.85
CA LEU A 60 -23.96 -7.28 18.91
C LEU A 60 -24.26 -5.80 18.59
N GLN A 61 -25.52 -5.39 18.66
CA GLN A 61 -25.96 -4.01 18.41
C GLN A 61 -25.86 -3.10 19.67
N THR A 62 -25.51 -3.64 20.83
CA THR A 62 -25.39 -2.83 22.06
C THR A 62 -24.26 -1.80 21.92
N PRO A 63 -24.55 -0.48 22.04
CA PRO A 63 -23.54 0.55 21.92
C PRO A 63 -22.39 0.37 22.93
N GLY A 64 -21.13 0.41 22.45
CA GLY A 64 -19.97 0.24 23.31
C GLY A 64 -19.69 -1.20 23.79
N HIS A 65 -20.29 -2.22 23.13
CA HIS A 65 -20.02 -3.62 23.44
C HIS A 65 -18.52 -3.95 23.31
N ARG A 66 -18.01 -4.76 24.23
CA ARG A 66 -16.63 -5.27 24.18
C ARG A 66 -16.68 -6.65 23.50
N PRO A 67 -15.92 -6.87 22.40
CA PRO A 67 -15.98 -8.13 21.64
C PRO A 67 -15.85 -9.38 22.49
N ARG A 68 -14.94 -9.39 23.45
CA ARG A 68 -14.72 -10.52 24.37
C ARG A 68 -15.93 -10.78 25.26
N GLN A 69 -16.54 -9.77 25.82
CA GLN A 69 -17.71 -9.90 26.70
C GLN A 69 -18.94 -10.34 25.91
N SER A 70 -19.11 -9.83 24.69
CA SER A 70 -20.19 -10.26 23.80
C SER A 70 -20.03 -11.73 23.39
N ALA A 71 -18.80 -12.17 23.08
CA ALA A 71 -18.50 -13.56 22.75
C ALA A 71 -18.88 -14.51 23.91
N GLU A 72 -18.48 -14.20 25.14
CA GLU A 72 -18.79 -14.99 26.34
C GLU A 72 -20.33 -15.12 26.56
N HIS A 73 -21.09 -14.03 26.37
CA HIS A 73 -22.53 -14.05 26.48
C HIS A 73 -23.20 -14.90 25.39
N ILE A 74 -22.71 -14.79 24.14
CA ILE A 74 -23.26 -15.55 23.01
C ILE A 74 -22.92 -17.05 23.17
N GLU A 75 -21.69 -17.39 23.58
CA GLU A 75 -21.28 -18.77 23.86
C GLU A 75 -22.21 -19.42 24.91
N ALA A 76 -22.54 -18.70 25.97
CA ALA A 76 -23.48 -19.18 26.99
C ALA A 76 -24.93 -19.38 26.45
N MET A 77 -25.33 -18.68 25.36
CA MET A 77 -26.59 -18.94 24.67
C MET A 77 -26.53 -20.25 23.88
N PHE A 78 -25.43 -20.53 23.21
CA PHE A 78 -25.23 -21.77 22.47
C PHE A 78 -25.11 -22.98 23.41
N ASP A 79 -24.48 -22.87 24.58
CA ASP A 79 -24.40 -23.95 25.58
C ASP A 79 -25.77 -24.41 26.06
N ARG A 80 -26.79 -23.53 26.03
CA ARG A 80 -28.15 -23.85 26.42
C ARG A 80 -29.02 -24.28 25.24
N LEU A 81 -28.48 -24.23 24.01
CA LEU A 81 -29.22 -24.53 22.80
C LEU A 81 -29.53 -26.05 22.72
N THR A 82 -30.80 -26.38 22.63
CA THR A 82 -31.23 -27.76 22.37
C THR A 82 -31.53 -27.92 20.87
N LEU A 83 -30.86 -28.89 20.24
CA LEU A 83 -31.09 -29.16 18.81
C LEU A 83 -32.52 -29.62 18.56
N PRO A 84 -33.22 -29.12 17.54
CA PRO A 84 -34.49 -29.65 17.11
C PRO A 84 -34.43 -31.16 16.86
N PRO A 85 -35.43 -31.94 17.26
CA PRO A 85 -35.42 -33.42 17.13
C PRO A 85 -35.18 -33.90 15.68
N THR A 86 -35.63 -33.16 14.69
CA THR A 86 -35.43 -33.47 13.28
C THR A 86 -33.96 -33.34 12.87
N ILE A 87 -33.22 -32.33 13.38
CA ILE A 87 -31.80 -32.14 13.13
C ILE A 87 -30.98 -33.18 13.91
N ALA A 88 -31.28 -33.36 15.20
CA ALA A 88 -30.65 -34.35 16.03
C ALA A 88 -30.74 -35.76 15.44
N GLY A 89 -31.94 -36.16 15.02
CA GLY A 89 -32.17 -37.46 14.37
C GLY A 89 -31.47 -37.61 13.02
N SER A 90 -31.37 -36.52 12.25
CA SER A 90 -30.62 -36.53 10.99
C SER A 90 -29.12 -36.75 11.24
N ILE A 91 -28.52 -36.10 12.27
CA ILE A 91 -27.12 -36.31 12.64
C ILE A 91 -26.90 -37.74 13.12
N ASP A 92 -27.80 -38.27 13.98
CA ASP A 92 -27.71 -39.64 14.51
C ASP A 92 -27.70 -40.66 13.35
N ALA A 93 -28.61 -40.54 12.40
CA ALA A 93 -28.70 -41.43 11.23
C ALA A 93 -27.47 -41.32 10.32
N ALA A 94 -27.02 -40.12 10.03
CA ALA A 94 -25.84 -39.92 9.17
C ALA A 94 -24.52 -40.42 9.83
N TYR A 95 -24.37 -40.18 11.12
CA TYR A 95 -23.19 -40.67 11.88
C TYR A 95 -23.24 -42.19 11.97
N ALA A 96 -24.37 -42.81 12.26
CA ALA A 96 -24.51 -44.26 12.26
C ALA A 96 -24.19 -44.88 10.88
N GLY A 97 -24.63 -44.24 9.80
CA GLY A 97 -24.29 -44.65 8.43
C GLY A 97 -22.78 -44.51 8.12
N LEU A 98 -22.13 -43.51 8.65
CA LEU A 98 -20.67 -43.31 8.51
C LEU A 98 -19.88 -44.35 9.32
N CYS A 99 -20.37 -44.72 10.49
CA CYS A 99 -19.76 -45.73 11.37
C CYS A 99 -19.77 -47.15 10.78
N GLY A 100 -20.85 -47.50 10.05
CA GLY A 100 -20.99 -48.83 9.48
C GLY A 100 -20.91 -49.94 10.56
N ALA A 101 -19.91 -50.82 10.46
CA ALA A 101 -19.66 -51.91 11.42
C ALA A 101 -18.79 -51.49 12.62
N ILE A 102 -18.22 -50.29 12.62
CA ILE A 102 -17.31 -49.81 13.67
C ILE A 102 -18.12 -48.92 14.62
N ALA A 103 -18.34 -49.40 15.83
CA ALA A 103 -19.05 -48.60 16.83
C ALA A 103 -18.22 -47.36 17.23
N ASP A 104 -18.87 -46.22 17.34
CA ASP A 104 -18.29 -44.93 17.76
C ASP A 104 -17.01 -44.53 17.01
N MET A 105 -17.05 -44.66 15.67
CA MET A 105 -15.96 -44.28 14.80
C MET A 105 -15.53 -42.80 15.05
N PRO A 106 -14.23 -42.51 15.26
CA PRO A 106 -13.76 -41.16 15.46
C PRO A 106 -13.93 -40.32 14.21
N VAL A 107 -14.42 -39.09 14.40
CA VAL A 107 -14.65 -38.10 13.36
C VAL A 107 -13.99 -36.76 13.69
N ALA A 108 -13.68 -35.99 12.64
CA ALA A 108 -13.39 -34.57 12.75
C ALA A 108 -14.71 -33.78 12.53
N VAL A 109 -14.98 -32.78 13.36
CA VAL A 109 -16.09 -31.85 13.25
C VAL A 109 -15.52 -30.49 12.92
N ARG A 110 -15.78 -30.00 11.70
CA ARG A 110 -15.08 -28.84 11.11
C ARG A 110 -16.10 -27.78 10.66
N SER A 111 -15.87 -26.53 11.01
CA SER A 111 -16.63 -25.41 10.47
C SER A 111 -16.47 -25.30 8.94
N SER A 112 -17.54 -24.94 8.25
CA SER A 112 -17.58 -24.69 6.80
C SER A 112 -18.47 -23.46 6.55
N ALA A 113 -17.91 -22.27 6.76
CA ALA A 113 -18.65 -21.03 6.61
C ALA A 113 -18.84 -20.64 5.15
N THR A 114 -19.93 -19.95 4.86
CA THR A 114 -20.25 -19.47 3.51
C THR A 114 -19.37 -18.30 3.06
N ALA A 115 -18.78 -17.58 4.01
CA ALA A 115 -17.90 -16.42 3.76
C ALA A 115 -16.40 -16.73 3.95
N GLU A 116 -16.02 -17.98 4.26
CA GLU A 116 -14.64 -18.34 4.63
C GLU A 116 -13.64 -18.24 3.45
N ASP A 117 -14.11 -18.44 2.22
CA ASP A 117 -13.29 -18.50 1.01
C ASP A 117 -13.67 -17.42 -0.02
N SER A 118 -14.24 -16.27 0.41
CA SER A 118 -14.47 -15.15 -0.48
C SER A 118 -13.14 -14.46 -0.82
N ALA A 119 -12.99 -14.01 -2.06
CA ALA A 119 -11.77 -13.32 -2.53
C ALA A 119 -11.46 -12.01 -1.76
N GLU A 120 -12.42 -11.52 -0.97
CA GLU A 120 -12.37 -10.23 -0.28
C GLU A 120 -12.14 -10.33 1.23
N ALA A 121 -12.38 -11.51 1.85
CA ALA A 121 -12.20 -11.69 3.28
C ALA A 121 -11.75 -13.12 3.60
N SER A 122 -10.52 -13.27 4.04
CA SER A 122 -9.98 -14.55 4.53
C SER A 122 -10.21 -14.67 6.03
N PHE A 123 -11.21 -15.47 6.42
CA PHE A 123 -11.41 -15.88 7.83
C PHE A 123 -10.51 -17.06 8.25
N ALA A 124 -9.41 -17.27 7.53
CA ALA A 124 -8.49 -18.36 7.78
C ALA A 124 -7.96 -18.34 9.23
N GLY A 125 -8.05 -19.49 9.91
CA GLY A 125 -7.56 -19.67 11.28
C GLY A 125 -8.43 -19.07 12.40
N GLN A 126 -9.62 -18.55 12.10
CA GLN A 126 -10.53 -17.99 13.11
C GLN A 126 -11.65 -18.91 13.54
N GLN A 127 -11.79 -20.08 12.90
CA GLN A 127 -12.87 -21.02 13.11
C GLN A 127 -12.38 -22.36 13.67
N GLU A 128 -13.20 -22.97 14.52
CA GLU A 128 -12.83 -24.14 15.31
C GLU A 128 -12.93 -25.45 14.50
N THR A 129 -11.96 -26.34 14.75
CA THR A 129 -11.96 -27.73 14.28
C THR A 129 -11.77 -28.63 15.49
N TYR A 130 -12.63 -29.64 15.65
CA TYR A 130 -12.55 -30.59 16.73
C TYR A 130 -12.22 -31.98 16.16
N LEU A 131 -11.12 -32.55 16.65
CA LEU A 131 -10.58 -33.80 16.16
C LEU A 131 -10.88 -34.94 17.13
N TRP A 132 -10.99 -36.14 16.62
CA TRP A 132 -11.15 -37.37 17.36
C TRP A 132 -12.43 -37.47 18.20
N ILE A 133 -13.53 -36.89 17.70
CA ILE A 133 -14.84 -36.91 18.35
C ILE A 133 -15.49 -38.27 18.15
N ARG A 134 -15.97 -38.91 19.23
CA ARG A 134 -16.61 -40.24 19.22
C ARG A 134 -18.02 -40.16 19.80
N GLY A 135 -18.93 -40.87 19.18
CA GLY A 135 -20.33 -40.97 19.63
C GLY A 135 -21.23 -39.81 19.15
N ALA A 136 -22.45 -40.15 18.75
CA ALA A 136 -23.39 -39.19 18.18
C ALA A 136 -23.74 -38.00 19.12
N ALA A 137 -23.75 -38.24 20.44
CA ALA A 137 -24.00 -37.17 21.43
C ALA A 137 -22.88 -36.11 21.40
N GLU A 138 -21.62 -36.57 21.35
CA GLU A 138 -20.47 -35.66 21.27
C GLU A 138 -20.39 -34.95 19.92
N VAL A 139 -20.71 -35.63 18.81
CA VAL A 139 -20.81 -34.97 17.49
C VAL A 139 -21.80 -33.82 17.53
N LYS A 140 -23.02 -34.04 18.09
CA LYS A 140 -24.04 -32.98 18.22
C LYS A 140 -23.54 -31.80 19.08
N ARG A 141 -22.86 -32.10 20.20
CA ARG A 141 -22.29 -31.07 21.07
C ARG A 141 -21.25 -30.22 20.33
N HIS A 142 -20.35 -30.84 19.57
CA HIS A 142 -19.30 -30.15 18.83
C HIS A 142 -19.82 -29.41 17.58
N VAL A 143 -20.92 -29.87 16.99
CA VAL A 143 -21.63 -29.09 15.95
C VAL A 143 -22.11 -27.75 16.52
N VAL A 144 -22.74 -27.75 17.71
CA VAL A 144 -23.19 -26.51 18.37
C VAL A 144 -21.98 -25.60 18.68
N ARG A 145 -20.86 -26.16 19.12
CA ARG A 145 -19.63 -25.41 19.39
C ARG A 145 -19.04 -24.81 18.10
N CYS A 146 -19.04 -25.53 16.97
CA CYS A 146 -18.65 -24.96 15.67
C CYS A 146 -19.51 -23.73 15.33
N TRP A 147 -20.82 -23.81 15.54
CA TRP A 147 -21.71 -22.68 15.31
C TRP A 147 -21.43 -21.49 16.24
N ALA A 148 -21.14 -21.76 17.52
CA ALA A 148 -20.77 -20.72 18.47
C ALA A 148 -19.47 -19.99 18.08
N SER A 149 -18.51 -20.67 17.41
CA SER A 149 -17.25 -20.07 16.99
C SER A 149 -17.40 -18.93 15.98
N LEU A 150 -18.54 -18.84 15.26
CA LEU A 150 -18.89 -17.67 14.44
C LEU A 150 -18.89 -16.37 15.25
N TYR A 151 -19.13 -16.45 16.55
CA TYR A 151 -19.25 -15.31 17.45
C TYR A 151 -18.08 -15.23 18.47
N GLY A 152 -16.98 -15.90 18.20
CA GLY A 152 -15.76 -15.74 18.96
C GLY A 152 -15.24 -14.30 18.97
N ALA A 153 -14.54 -13.88 20.02
CA ALA A 153 -14.11 -12.50 20.19
C ALA A 153 -13.31 -11.97 18.99
N ARG A 154 -12.39 -12.78 18.43
CA ARG A 154 -11.63 -12.44 17.22
C ARG A 154 -12.52 -12.27 15.99
N ALA A 155 -13.51 -13.14 15.81
CA ALA A 155 -14.46 -13.08 14.70
C ALA A 155 -15.37 -11.85 14.78
N ILE A 156 -15.80 -11.44 15.97
CA ILE A 156 -16.56 -10.22 16.21
C ILE A 156 -15.69 -9.00 15.91
N GLU A 157 -14.47 -8.95 16.42
CA GLU A 157 -13.54 -7.83 16.20
C GLU A 157 -13.19 -7.66 14.72
N TYR A 158 -12.89 -8.75 14.02
CA TYR A 158 -12.59 -8.73 12.58
C TYR A 158 -13.78 -8.17 11.76
N ARG A 159 -15.02 -8.65 12.03
CA ARG A 159 -16.20 -8.17 11.33
C ARG A 159 -16.48 -6.70 11.61
N THR A 160 -16.30 -6.26 12.83
CA THR A 160 -16.45 -4.83 13.20
C THR A 160 -15.47 -3.96 12.42
N ARG A 161 -14.21 -4.43 12.22
CA ARG A 161 -13.22 -3.71 11.42
C ARG A 161 -13.55 -3.68 9.92
N MET A 162 -14.16 -4.74 9.42
CA MET A 162 -14.44 -4.89 7.98
C MET A 162 -15.86 -4.43 7.59
N ASP A 163 -16.62 -3.89 8.54
CA ASP A 163 -18.03 -3.45 8.36
C ASP A 163 -18.92 -4.53 7.73
N VAL A 164 -18.69 -5.82 8.09
CA VAL A 164 -19.45 -6.95 7.58
C VAL A 164 -20.74 -7.10 8.42
N PRO A 165 -21.95 -7.00 7.79
CA PRO A 165 -23.22 -7.13 8.50
C PRO A 165 -23.34 -8.48 9.22
N ALA A 166 -23.89 -8.46 10.44
CA ALA A 166 -24.13 -9.67 11.21
C ALA A 166 -25.35 -10.48 10.74
N ASP A 167 -26.15 -9.93 9.83
CA ASP A 167 -27.49 -10.46 9.48
C ASP A 167 -27.44 -11.69 8.56
N ASP A 168 -26.38 -11.88 7.79
CA ASP A 168 -26.26 -12.96 6.78
C ASP A 168 -25.29 -14.09 7.20
N LEU A 169 -24.98 -14.21 8.48
CA LEU A 169 -24.06 -15.22 8.96
C LEU A 169 -24.71 -16.60 9.06
N ALA A 170 -24.19 -17.53 8.31
CA ALA A 170 -24.59 -18.93 8.38
C ALA A 170 -23.36 -19.86 8.28
N MET A 171 -23.41 -20.98 9.00
CA MET A 171 -22.30 -21.94 9.02
C MET A 171 -22.81 -23.35 8.80
N ALA A 172 -22.32 -23.99 7.77
CA ALA A 172 -22.38 -25.42 7.62
C ALA A 172 -21.28 -26.09 8.46
N VAL A 173 -21.45 -27.36 8.80
CA VAL A 173 -20.45 -28.14 9.55
C VAL A 173 -20.14 -29.43 8.80
N VAL A 174 -18.88 -29.70 8.57
CA VAL A 174 -18.40 -30.95 7.97
C VAL A 174 -18.10 -31.95 9.07
N ILE A 175 -18.69 -33.12 8.99
CA ILE A 175 -18.39 -34.29 9.82
C ILE A 175 -17.69 -35.32 8.94
N GLN A 176 -16.42 -35.57 9.19
CA GLN A 176 -15.57 -36.39 8.34
C GLN A 176 -14.87 -37.48 9.18
N ARG A 177 -14.74 -38.68 8.63
CA ARG A 177 -13.99 -39.78 9.28
C ARG A 177 -12.57 -39.33 9.60
N MET A 178 -12.15 -39.59 10.85
CA MET A 178 -10.80 -39.23 11.30
C MET A 178 -9.74 -40.14 10.65
N VAL A 179 -8.62 -39.56 10.23
CA VAL A 179 -7.44 -40.28 9.75
C VAL A 179 -6.44 -40.35 10.92
N PRO A 180 -6.00 -41.57 11.33
CA PRO A 180 -4.97 -41.72 12.35
C PRO A 180 -3.60 -41.44 11.74
N ALA A 181 -3.30 -40.16 11.52
CA ALA A 181 -2.13 -39.74 10.78
C ALA A 181 -0.82 -40.08 11.51
N GLU A 182 0.09 -40.73 10.79
CA GLU A 182 1.50 -40.90 11.17
C GLU A 182 2.33 -39.69 10.79
N SER A 183 2.02 -39.11 9.63
CA SER A 183 2.56 -37.85 9.13
C SER A 183 1.44 -37.06 8.45
N ALA A 184 1.47 -35.75 8.59
CA ALA A 184 0.51 -34.87 7.94
C ALA A 184 1.14 -33.51 7.73
N GLY A 185 0.48 -32.68 6.91
CA GLY A 185 0.97 -31.34 6.64
C GLY A 185 0.15 -30.57 5.62
N VAL A 186 0.78 -29.59 5.04
CA VAL A 186 0.21 -28.74 4.00
C VAL A 186 1.00 -28.85 2.70
N MET A 187 0.33 -28.64 1.59
CA MET A 187 0.94 -28.60 0.27
C MET A 187 0.36 -27.45 -0.51
N MET A 188 1.22 -26.62 -1.07
CA MET A 188 0.83 -25.56 -2.02
C MET A 188 1.27 -25.90 -3.41
N THR A 189 0.40 -25.76 -4.39
CA THR A 189 0.73 -25.99 -5.78
C THR A 189 1.42 -24.81 -6.46
N LEU A 190 2.11 -24.00 -5.66
CA LEU A 190 3.10 -22.99 -6.03
C LEU A 190 4.06 -22.81 -4.84
N ASP A 191 5.19 -22.15 -5.06
CA ASP A 191 6.05 -21.72 -3.96
C ASP A 191 5.42 -20.54 -3.21
N PRO A 192 5.06 -20.66 -1.92
CA PRO A 192 4.38 -19.61 -1.16
C PRO A 192 5.26 -18.37 -0.91
N VAL A 193 6.58 -18.49 -1.03
CA VAL A 193 7.51 -17.38 -0.81
C VAL A 193 7.71 -16.56 -2.08
N SER A 194 7.93 -17.21 -3.22
CA SER A 194 8.23 -16.54 -4.49
C SER A 194 7.02 -16.42 -5.43
N GLY A 195 5.96 -17.22 -5.22
CA GLY A 195 4.83 -17.32 -6.15
C GLY A 195 5.11 -18.15 -7.38
N ASP A 196 6.26 -18.86 -7.43
CA ASP A 196 6.66 -19.67 -8.58
C ASP A 196 5.67 -20.83 -8.80
N ARG A 197 4.94 -20.76 -9.91
CA ARG A 197 3.93 -21.75 -10.30
C ARG A 197 4.52 -23.01 -10.92
N SER A 198 5.83 -23.05 -11.20
CA SER A 198 6.51 -24.23 -11.67
C SER A 198 6.84 -25.23 -10.57
N GLN A 199 6.75 -24.81 -9.31
CA GLN A 199 7.10 -25.58 -8.12
C GLN A 199 5.86 -26.02 -7.35
N ILE A 200 5.98 -27.14 -6.63
CA ILE A 200 5.07 -27.55 -5.56
C ILE A 200 5.84 -27.47 -4.26
N TYR A 201 5.24 -26.87 -3.26
CA TYR A 201 5.81 -26.72 -1.92
C TYR A 201 5.06 -27.60 -0.92
N ILE A 202 5.79 -28.39 -0.12
CA ILE A 202 5.21 -29.31 0.85
C ILE A 202 5.85 -29.08 2.21
N GLU A 203 5.04 -28.90 3.23
CA GLU A 203 5.43 -28.94 4.63
C GLU A 203 4.85 -30.18 5.30
N SER A 204 5.66 -30.82 6.16
CA SER A 204 5.33 -32.11 6.77
C SER A 204 5.85 -32.24 8.19
N ALA A 205 5.04 -32.82 9.09
CA ALA A 205 5.48 -33.21 10.42
C ALA A 205 4.88 -34.57 10.81
N PHE A 206 5.40 -35.15 11.91
CA PHE A 206 4.82 -36.35 12.49
C PHE A 206 3.49 -36.07 13.19
N GLY A 207 2.56 -37.05 13.12
CA GLY A 207 1.25 -36.99 13.79
C GLY A 207 0.21 -36.20 12.99
N LEU A 208 -0.71 -35.53 13.70
CA LEU A 208 -1.82 -34.78 13.11
C LEU A 208 -1.35 -33.44 12.53
N GLY A 209 -1.89 -33.04 11.39
CA GLY A 209 -1.50 -31.83 10.64
C GLY A 209 -1.79 -30.49 11.34
N GLU A 210 -2.62 -30.49 12.37
CA GLU A 210 -2.95 -29.29 13.15
C GLU A 210 -1.72 -28.58 13.72
N ILE A 211 -0.66 -29.37 14.09
CA ILE A 211 0.59 -28.79 14.61
C ILE A 211 1.35 -27.95 13.56
N VAL A 212 1.28 -28.33 12.27
CA VAL A 212 1.88 -27.58 11.16
C VAL A 212 1.06 -26.32 10.88
N VAL A 213 -0.27 -26.46 10.80
CA VAL A 213 -1.19 -25.34 10.53
C VAL A 213 -1.13 -24.26 11.61
N ARG A 214 -0.92 -24.64 12.87
CA ARG A 214 -0.77 -23.71 14.01
C ARG A 214 0.62 -23.11 14.14
N GLY A 215 1.62 -23.62 13.38
CA GLY A 215 3.01 -23.18 13.50
C GLY A 215 3.68 -23.55 14.82
N GLU A 216 3.24 -24.64 15.47
CA GLU A 216 3.75 -25.10 16.77
C GLU A 216 4.94 -26.06 16.64
N VAL A 217 5.35 -26.38 15.42
CA VAL A 217 6.52 -27.21 15.09
C VAL A 217 7.22 -26.64 13.85
N GLU A 218 8.54 -26.79 13.79
CA GLU A 218 9.28 -26.64 12.54
C GLU A 218 9.06 -27.87 11.66
N PRO A 219 8.38 -27.73 10.49
CA PRO A 219 8.13 -28.87 9.61
C PRO A 219 9.32 -29.17 8.70
N ASP A 220 9.39 -30.41 8.22
CA ASP A 220 10.20 -30.73 7.03
C ASP A 220 9.64 -29.99 5.83
N ARG A 221 10.51 -29.44 4.97
CA ARG A 221 10.14 -28.64 3.80
C ARG A 221 10.71 -29.24 2.53
N PHE A 222 9.87 -29.32 1.50
CA PHE A 222 10.26 -29.87 0.21
C PHE A 222 9.75 -28.95 -0.91
N ARG A 223 10.58 -28.72 -1.95
CA ARG A 223 10.16 -28.13 -3.21
C ARG A 223 10.38 -29.12 -4.34
N ILE A 224 9.39 -29.24 -5.19
CA ILE A 224 9.35 -30.20 -6.26
C ILE A 224 9.00 -29.50 -7.57
N ASP A 225 9.80 -29.69 -8.60
CA ASP A 225 9.50 -29.22 -9.95
C ASP A 225 8.31 -29.95 -10.55
N LYS A 226 7.29 -29.26 -11.02
CA LYS A 226 6.03 -29.85 -11.52
C LYS A 226 6.21 -30.68 -12.80
N GLN A 227 7.21 -30.38 -13.63
CA GLN A 227 7.39 -31.10 -14.90
C GLN A 227 8.19 -32.39 -14.73
N SER A 228 9.29 -32.31 -14.03
CA SER A 228 10.21 -33.41 -13.84
C SER A 228 9.94 -34.26 -12.60
N PHE A 229 9.15 -33.74 -11.64
CA PHE A 229 9.01 -34.27 -10.27
C PHE A 229 10.34 -34.45 -9.55
N ALA A 230 11.36 -33.71 -9.97
CA ALA A 230 12.63 -33.65 -9.27
C ALA A 230 12.49 -32.75 -8.00
N MET A 231 13.11 -33.20 -6.91
CA MET A 231 13.19 -32.42 -5.70
C MET A 231 14.24 -31.34 -5.89
N SER A 232 13.82 -30.07 -5.90
CA SER A 232 14.70 -28.90 -6.05
C SER A 232 15.24 -28.35 -4.73
N PHE A 233 14.55 -28.65 -3.62
CA PHE A 233 14.95 -28.26 -2.28
C PHE A 233 14.41 -29.24 -1.24
N GLU A 234 15.20 -29.47 -0.19
CA GLU A 234 14.85 -30.30 0.97
C GLU A 234 15.46 -29.68 2.22
N ASP A 235 14.66 -29.56 3.26
CA ASP A 235 15.09 -29.11 4.59
C ASP A 235 14.40 -29.97 5.64
N ILE A 236 15.19 -30.72 6.42
CA ILE A 236 14.69 -31.64 7.45
C ILE A 236 14.87 -31.02 8.81
N ALA A 237 13.75 -30.62 9.40
CA ALA A 237 13.72 -29.96 10.70
C ALA A 237 13.90 -30.92 11.89
N THR A 238 14.29 -30.37 13.03
CA THR A 238 14.31 -31.10 14.30
C THR A 238 12.95 -31.02 14.98
N LYS A 239 12.12 -32.05 14.80
CA LYS A 239 10.75 -32.14 15.29
C LYS A 239 10.72 -32.61 16.73
N GLN A 240 10.44 -31.73 17.69
CA GLN A 240 10.47 -32.06 19.13
C GLN A 240 9.19 -32.77 19.59
N SER A 241 8.04 -32.47 19.02
CA SER A 241 6.73 -32.91 19.44
C SER A 241 5.80 -33.19 18.27
N ALA A 242 4.75 -33.98 18.55
CA ALA A 242 3.69 -34.29 17.57
C ALA A 242 2.33 -34.35 18.27
N TYR A 243 1.27 -33.90 17.62
CA TYR A 243 -0.09 -34.18 18.09
C TYR A 243 -0.48 -35.61 17.76
N ARG A 244 -0.80 -36.39 18.79
CA ARG A 244 -1.27 -37.78 18.68
C ARG A 244 -2.47 -38.03 19.58
N PHE A 245 -3.35 -38.93 19.15
CA PHE A 245 -4.41 -39.42 20.04
C PHE A 245 -3.84 -40.38 21.08
N VAL A 246 -4.05 -40.08 22.34
CA VAL A 246 -3.60 -40.90 23.48
C VAL A 246 -4.81 -41.68 24.00
N GLU A 247 -4.86 -42.99 23.73
CA GLU A 247 -5.97 -43.87 24.08
C GLU A 247 -6.28 -43.85 25.58
N ALA A 248 -5.26 -43.87 26.42
CA ALA A 248 -5.39 -43.90 27.91
C ALA A 248 -6.12 -42.65 28.47
N GLU A 249 -6.12 -41.53 27.72
CA GLU A 249 -6.72 -40.27 28.14
C GLU A 249 -7.90 -39.87 27.25
N ALA A 250 -8.18 -40.67 26.22
CA ALA A 250 -9.19 -40.42 25.22
C ALA A 250 -9.15 -38.99 24.62
N ALA A 251 -7.95 -38.45 24.40
CA ALA A 251 -7.73 -37.08 23.96
C ALA A 251 -6.55 -36.95 22.96
N VAL A 252 -6.62 -35.95 22.09
CA VAL A 252 -5.47 -35.52 21.28
C VAL A 252 -4.55 -34.68 22.16
N LYS A 253 -3.29 -35.03 22.21
CA LYS A 253 -2.27 -34.36 23.02
C LYS A 253 -0.98 -34.16 22.26
N LEU A 254 -0.25 -33.16 22.69
CA LEU A 254 1.14 -32.93 22.30
C LEU A 254 2.03 -33.96 23.00
N VAL A 255 2.67 -34.83 22.23
CA VAL A 255 3.54 -35.90 22.73
C VAL A 255 4.96 -35.62 22.24
N GLU A 256 5.95 -35.75 23.14
CA GLU A 256 7.35 -35.61 22.76
C GLU A 256 7.79 -36.76 21.84
N ILE A 257 8.53 -36.40 20.79
CA ILE A 257 9.17 -37.36 19.90
C ILE A 257 10.49 -37.81 20.51
N PRO A 258 10.77 -39.12 20.51
CA PRO A 258 12.06 -39.65 21.01
C PRO A 258 13.23 -38.96 20.30
N GLU A 259 14.26 -38.59 21.04
CA GLU A 259 15.41 -37.83 20.52
C GLU A 259 16.03 -38.44 19.27
N ALA A 260 16.11 -39.76 19.22
CA ALA A 260 16.62 -40.51 18.07
C ALA A 260 15.78 -40.33 16.78
N GLU A 261 14.50 -39.95 16.91
CA GLU A 261 13.56 -39.85 15.78
C GLU A 261 13.34 -38.37 15.34
N ARG A 262 13.75 -37.38 16.12
CA ARG A 262 13.46 -35.95 15.89
C ARG A 262 13.97 -35.46 14.55
N ASN A 263 15.10 -35.96 14.08
CA ASN A 263 15.75 -35.57 12.84
C ASN A 263 15.44 -36.52 11.66
N HIS A 264 14.55 -37.51 11.87
CA HIS A 264 14.13 -38.37 10.78
C HIS A 264 13.14 -37.62 9.86
N ARG A 265 13.19 -37.94 8.57
CA ARG A 265 12.20 -37.46 7.60
C ARG A 265 10.81 -37.95 7.99
N SER A 266 9.84 -37.05 7.96
CA SER A 266 8.43 -37.40 8.13
C SER A 266 7.80 -38.04 6.89
N LEU A 267 8.42 -37.82 5.70
CA LEU A 267 8.03 -38.36 4.41
C LEU A 267 9.20 -39.06 3.73
N SER A 268 8.96 -40.19 3.07
CA SER A 268 9.89 -40.78 2.10
C SER A 268 9.90 -40.00 0.78
N THR A 269 10.96 -40.14 -0.01
CA THR A 269 11.06 -39.49 -1.32
C THR A 269 9.91 -39.87 -2.25
N GLU A 270 9.45 -41.12 -2.20
CA GLU A 270 8.33 -41.59 -3.04
C GLU A 270 6.99 -40.99 -2.59
N GLU A 271 6.78 -40.76 -1.28
CA GLU A 271 5.59 -40.09 -0.74
C GLU A 271 5.57 -38.60 -1.15
N VAL A 272 6.72 -37.94 -1.09
CA VAL A 272 6.85 -36.54 -1.55
C VAL A 272 6.47 -36.43 -3.05
N LYS A 273 6.98 -37.33 -3.88
CA LYS A 273 6.62 -37.36 -5.32
C LYS A 273 5.15 -37.73 -5.54
N ALA A 274 4.59 -38.63 -4.73
CA ALA A 274 3.18 -39.01 -4.82
C ALA A 274 2.28 -37.82 -4.47
N LEU A 275 2.60 -37.09 -3.40
CA LEU A 275 1.92 -35.85 -3.02
C LEU A 275 2.00 -34.81 -4.15
N ALA A 276 3.18 -34.61 -4.73
CA ALA A 276 3.36 -33.67 -5.82
C ALA A 276 2.49 -34.01 -7.05
N ARG A 277 2.36 -35.31 -7.41
CA ARG A 277 1.46 -35.74 -8.50
C ARG A 277 -0.01 -35.49 -8.16
N LEU A 278 -0.43 -35.76 -6.91
CA LEU A 278 -1.78 -35.44 -6.45
C LEU A 278 -2.03 -33.94 -6.45
N GLY A 279 -1.06 -33.12 -6.01
CA GLY A 279 -1.14 -31.66 -6.07
C GLY A 279 -1.35 -31.14 -7.49
N GLN A 280 -0.60 -31.66 -8.47
CA GLN A 280 -0.77 -31.29 -9.88
C GLN A 280 -2.15 -31.70 -10.41
N GLN A 281 -2.64 -32.91 -10.04
CA GLN A 281 -3.98 -33.37 -10.42
C GLN A 281 -5.08 -32.48 -9.81
N ILE A 282 -4.91 -32.07 -8.55
CA ILE A 282 -5.85 -31.17 -7.86
C ILE A 282 -5.84 -29.81 -8.56
N GLU A 283 -4.68 -29.21 -8.79
CA GLU A 283 -4.58 -27.93 -9.51
C GLU A 283 -5.24 -28.00 -10.89
N GLY A 284 -5.05 -29.10 -11.61
CA GLY A 284 -5.71 -29.34 -12.91
C GLY A 284 -7.23 -29.41 -12.80
N ALA A 285 -7.77 -30.07 -11.76
CA ALA A 285 -9.20 -30.19 -11.53
C ALA A 285 -9.86 -28.85 -11.15
N PHE A 286 -9.16 -28.02 -10.35
CA PHE A 286 -9.66 -26.70 -9.90
C PHE A 286 -9.29 -25.56 -10.85
N GLY A 287 -8.35 -25.78 -11.81
CA GLY A 287 -7.91 -24.79 -12.80
C GLY A 287 -7.12 -23.61 -12.23
N ARG A 288 -6.61 -23.73 -11.02
CA ARG A 288 -5.86 -22.67 -10.30
C ARG A 288 -4.99 -23.24 -9.20
N PRO A 289 -3.96 -22.49 -8.72
CA PRO A 289 -3.14 -22.89 -7.59
C PRO A 289 -3.97 -23.13 -6.32
N MET A 290 -3.56 -24.17 -5.57
CA MET A 290 -4.30 -24.68 -4.43
C MET A 290 -3.44 -24.76 -3.18
N ASP A 291 -4.07 -24.56 -2.03
CA ASP A 291 -3.60 -24.84 -0.67
C ASP A 291 -4.33 -26.11 -0.18
N ILE A 292 -3.57 -27.15 0.16
CA ILE A 292 -4.08 -28.51 0.37
C ILE A 292 -3.58 -29.04 1.71
N GLU A 293 -4.50 -29.49 2.57
CA GLU A 293 -4.17 -30.28 3.76
C GLU A 293 -4.22 -31.77 3.42
N TRP A 294 -3.23 -32.50 3.88
CA TRP A 294 -3.09 -33.93 3.62
C TRP A 294 -2.64 -34.71 4.83
N ALA A 295 -2.85 -36.02 4.85
CA ALA A 295 -2.35 -36.94 5.87
C ALA A 295 -1.95 -38.28 5.29
N ILE A 296 -1.02 -38.93 5.95
CA ILE A 296 -0.60 -40.33 5.67
C ILE A 296 -0.89 -41.16 6.92
N ALA A 297 -1.52 -42.30 6.71
CA ALA A 297 -1.82 -43.25 7.79
C ALA A 297 -1.62 -44.69 7.32
N THR A 298 -1.29 -45.57 8.28
CA THR A 298 -1.34 -47.02 8.11
C THR A 298 -2.57 -47.56 8.80
N GLY A 299 -3.45 -48.26 8.12
CA GLY A 299 -4.63 -48.86 8.69
C GLY A 299 -4.41 -50.33 9.11
N PRO A 300 -5.22 -50.89 10.04
CA PRO A 300 -5.11 -52.29 10.48
C PRO A 300 -5.29 -53.33 9.35
N ALA A 301 -5.91 -52.90 8.24
CA ALA A 301 -6.13 -53.70 7.03
C ALA A 301 -5.16 -53.36 5.89
N MET A 302 -4.27 -52.34 6.04
CA MET A 302 -3.39 -51.79 5.03
C MET A 302 -1.98 -52.31 5.21
N ARG A 303 -1.40 -52.85 4.18
CA ARG A 303 0.01 -53.27 4.16
C ARG A 303 1.00 -52.17 3.87
N GLN A 304 0.47 -50.93 3.51
CA GLN A 304 1.27 -49.78 3.11
C GLN A 304 0.66 -48.50 3.67
N ARG A 305 1.45 -47.47 3.80
CA ARG A 305 1.01 -46.09 4.19
C ARG A 305 0.18 -45.48 3.06
N GLU A 306 -1.02 -45.02 3.35
CA GLU A 306 -1.94 -44.42 2.37
C GLU A 306 -2.07 -42.92 2.55
N LEU A 307 -2.16 -42.20 1.42
CA LEU A 307 -2.33 -40.75 1.35
C LEU A 307 -3.82 -40.39 1.39
N PHE A 308 -4.17 -39.35 2.15
CA PHE A 308 -5.52 -38.79 2.22
C PHE A 308 -5.47 -37.28 2.06
N MET A 309 -6.41 -36.74 1.25
CA MET A 309 -6.64 -35.30 1.13
C MET A 309 -7.71 -34.88 2.13
N LEU A 310 -7.37 -33.95 3.02
CA LEU A 310 -8.25 -33.53 4.15
C LEU A 310 -8.99 -32.22 3.86
N GLN A 311 -8.40 -31.37 3.03
CA GLN A 311 -8.96 -30.09 2.58
C GLN A 311 -8.24 -29.63 1.32
N ALA A 312 -8.95 -28.93 0.43
CA ALA A 312 -8.34 -28.15 -0.64
C ALA A 312 -9.09 -26.84 -0.79
N ARG A 313 -8.36 -25.75 -0.84
CA ARG A 313 -8.90 -24.41 -1.07
C ARG A 313 -8.02 -23.67 -2.08
N PRO A 314 -8.59 -22.72 -2.84
CA PRO A 314 -7.80 -21.85 -3.68
C PRO A 314 -6.73 -21.12 -2.85
N GLU A 315 -5.53 -21.06 -3.40
CA GLU A 315 -4.52 -20.16 -2.88
C GLU A 315 -4.92 -18.73 -3.26
N THR A 316 -4.95 -17.79 -2.30
CA THR A 316 -5.52 -16.44 -2.49
C THR A 316 -4.50 -15.32 -2.56
N VAL A 317 -3.27 -15.55 -2.09
CA VAL A 317 -2.22 -14.52 -2.05
C VAL A 317 -1.60 -14.30 -3.43
N TRP A 318 -1.22 -15.39 -4.11
CA TRP A 318 -0.54 -15.37 -5.40
C TRP A 318 -1.48 -15.64 -6.59
N SER A 319 -2.58 -16.37 -6.37
CA SER A 319 -3.56 -16.68 -7.42
C SER A 319 -4.24 -15.46 -7.98
N ASN A 320 -4.47 -14.45 -7.14
CA ASN A 320 -5.05 -13.17 -7.54
C ASN A 320 -4.01 -12.21 -8.15
N ARG A 321 -2.71 -12.54 -8.04
CA ARG A 321 -1.66 -11.83 -8.78
C ARG A 321 -1.60 -12.46 -10.17
N ALA A 322 -1.84 -11.66 -11.20
CA ALA A 322 -1.53 -12.04 -12.59
C ALA A 322 -0.12 -12.62 -12.62
N ALA A 323 0.13 -13.64 -13.44
CA ALA A 323 1.47 -14.22 -13.58
C ALA A 323 2.45 -13.07 -13.82
N GLU A 324 3.28 -12.75 -12.82
CA GLU A 324 4.23 -11.67 -12.91
C GLU A 324 5.19 -12.00 -14.06
N GLU A 325 5.31 -11.10 -15.03
CA GLU A 325 6.37 -11.20 -16.01
C GLU A 325 7.70 -11.06 -15.27
N ALA A 326 8.67 -11.91 -15.54
CA ALA A 326 10.00 -11.77 -14.95
C ALA A 326 10.52 -10.35 -15.20
N PRO A 327 11.04 -9.64 -14.20
CA PRO A 327 11.46 -8.24 -14.37
C PRO A 327 12.46 -8.07 -15.51
N GLU A 328 13.33 -9.05 -15.74
CA GLU A 328 14.30 -9.05 -16.83
C GLU A 328 13.63 -9.09 -18.21
N SER A 329 12.47 -9.74 -18.33
CA SER A 329 11.77 -9.91 -19.60
C SER A 329 11.10 -8.64 -20.13
N VAL A 330 10.94 -7.63 -19.27
CA VAL A 330 10.31 -6.35 -19.62
C VAL A 330 11.32 -5.25 -19.91
N ILE A 331 12.62 -5.47 -19.64
CA ILE A 331 13.68 -4.50 -19.89
C ILE A 331 13.83 -4.30 -21.41
N GLY A 332 13.76 -3.04 -21.86
CA GLY A 332 13.85 -2.67 -23.28
C GLY A 332 12.63 -3.05 -24.14
N ARG A 333 11.62 -3.72 -23.57
CA ARG A 333 10.42 -4.13 -24.29
C ARG A 333 9.36 -3.02 -24.31
N ARG A 334 8.80 -2.77 -25.50
CA ARG A 334 7.68 -1.84 -25.69
C ARG A 334 6.51 -2.58 -26.33
N ASP A 335 5.43 -2.74 -25.58
CA ASP A 335 4.22 -3.40 -26.06
C ASP A 335 3.13 -2.37 -26.37
N PRO A 336 2.38 -2.50 -27.49
CA PRO A 336 1.35 -1.54 -27.88
C PRO A 336 0.21 -1.35 -26.87
N TRP A 337 -0.02 -2.37 -26.02
CA TRP A 337 -1.05 -2.34 -24.98
C TRP A 337 -0.56 -1.70 -23.66
N ASP A 338 0.74 -1.42 -23.56
CA ASP A 338 1.36 -0.85 -22.36
C ASP A 338 1.62 0.65 -22.56
N PRO A 339 0.81 1.54 -21.94
CA PRO A 339 1.00 2.98 -22.05
C PRO A 339 2.13 3.52 -21.17
N MET A 340 2.75 2.64 -20.34
CA MET A 340 3.70 3.03 -19.31
C MET A 340 5.17 2.84 -19.72
N GLN A 341 5.41 2.59 -21.02
CA GLN A 341 6.75 2.50 -21.62
C GLN A 341 6.85 3.36 -22.88
N GLY A 342 7.48 4.50 -22.73
CA GLY A 342 7.78 5.44 -23.81
C GLY A 342 9.02 5.08 -24.60
N ALA A 343 9.42 6.00 -25.48
CA ALA A 343 10.64 5.90 -26.27
C ALA A 343 11.48 7.16 -26.09
N SER A 344 12.79 7.03 -26.29
CA SER A 344 13.74 8.13 -26.34
C SER A 344 14.79 7.88 -27.41
N GLU A 345 15.27 8.95 -28.02
CA GLU A 345 16.33 8.91 -28.99
C GLU A 345 17.72 9.19 -28.35
N PRO A 346 18.81 8.72 -28.96
CA PRO A 346 20.14 9.10 -28.52
C PRO A 346 20.34 10.62 -28.51
N GLY A 347 20.91 11.16 -27.44
CA GLY A 347 21.10 12.61 -27.27
C GLY A 347 19.95 13.33 -26.56
N GLU A 348 18.86 12.64 -26.19
CA GLU A 348 17.84 13.18 -25.32
C GLU A 348 18.19 12.93 -23.85
N PHE A 349 18.08 13.96 -23.03
CA PHE A 349 18.42 13.90 -21.61
C PHE A 349 17.15 13.96 -20.77
N TRP A 350 16.99 12.99 -19.89
CA TRP A 350 15.81 12.82 -19.06
C TRP A 350 16.17 12.82 -17.58
N THR A 351 15.23 13.25 -16.75
CA THR A 351 15.34 13.19 -15.30
C THR A 351 13.99 12.92 -14.65
N THR A 352 14.01 12.10 -13.60
CA THR A 352 12.87 11.92 -12.68
C THR A 352 12.91 12.89 -11.50
N SER A 353 14.02 13.64 -11.32
CA SER A 353 14.12 14.66 -10.27
C SER A 353 13.02 15.71 -10.44
N ASN A 354 12.44 16.19 -9.35
CA ASN A 354 11.31 17.11 -9.26
C ASN A 354 9.96 16.49 -9.68
N VAL A 355 9.88 15.78 -10.80
CA VAL A 355 8.64 15.10 -11.23
C VAL A 355 8.35 13.90 -10.35
N GLY A 356 9.38 13.16 -9.94
CA GLY A 356 9.26 12.02 -9.04
C GLY A 356 8.81 12.37 -7.61
N GLU A 357 8.85 13.66 -7.23
CA GLU A 357 8.26 14.13 -5.98
C GLU A 357 6.73 14.36 -6.12
N ALA A 358 6.29 14.82 -7.29
CA ALA A 358 4.86 15.04 -7.57
C ALA A 358 4.14 13.74 -7.92
N ALA A 359 4.82 12.82 -8.64
CA ALA A 359 4.30 11.53 -9.07
C ALA A 359 5.31 10.42 -8.73
N PRO A 360 5.41 10.01 -7.46
CA PRO A 360 6.44 9.09 -6.98
C PRO A 360 6.24 7.66 -7.46
N GLY A 361 7.36 6.98 -7.72
CA GLY A 361 7.37 5.56 -8.01
C GLY A 361 6.76 5.16 -9.36
N VAL A 362 6.27 3.92 -9.43
CA VAL A 362 5.66 3.35 -10.63
C VAL A 362 4.16 3.64 -10.63
N GLN A 363 3.74 4.55 -11.50
CA GLN A 363 2.37 5.00 -11.62
C GLN A 363 1.46 3.93 -12.22
N THR A 364 0.16 4.01 -11.94
CA THR A 364 -0.85 3.24 -12.67
C THR A 364 -1.07 3.83 -14.07
N PRO A 365 -1.58 3.05 -15.04
CA PRO A 365 -1.91 3.56 -16.38
C PRO A 365 -2.81 4.78 -16.38
N LEU A 366 -3.83 4.84 -15.53
CA LEU A 366 -4.70 6.02 -15.45
C LEU A 366 -3.93 7.24 -14.96
N SER A 367 -3.16 7.11 -13.87
CA SER A 367 -2.34 8.20 -13.34
C SER A 367 -1.31 8.68 -14.35
N GLY A 368 -0.58 7.77 -14.99
CA GLY A 368 0.41 8.11 -16.00
C GLY A 368 -0.20 8.88 -17.18
N THR A 369 -1.35 8.39 -17.70
CA THR A 369 -2.03 9.05 -18.84
C THR A 369 -2.77 10.34 -18.47
N VAL A 370 -2.92 10.65 -17.18
CA VAL A 370 -3.28 11.99 -16.69
C VAL A 370 -2.04 12.89 -16.64
N TRP A 371 -0.99 12.44 -15.95
CA TRP A 371 0.16 13.28 -15.62
C TRP A 371 0.95 13.77 -16.83
N TRP A 372 1.36 12.86 -17.73
CA TRP A 372 2.30 13.26 -18.76
C TRP A 372 1.66 14.23 -19.81
N PRO A 373 0.39 14.08 -20.27
CA PRO A 373 -0.19 15.05 -21.18
C PRO A 373 -0.52 16.39 -20.49
N ALA A 374 -1.12 16.33 -19.30
CA ALA A 374 -1.51 17.52 -18.56
C ALA A 374 -0.29 18.33 -18.08
N GLY A 375 0.77 17.66 -17.62
CA GLY A 375 2.02 18.29 -17.25
C GLY A 375 2.75 18.92 -18.45
N GLU A 376 2.75 18.26 -19.62
CA GLU A 376 3.26 18.81 -20.88
C GLU A 376 2.55 20.13 -21.22
N ASP A 377 1.22 20.11 -21.22
CA ASP A 377 0.41 21.30 -21.53
C ASP A 377 0.62 22.40 -20.49
N ALA A 378 0.71 22.06 -19.20
CA ALA A 378 0.94 23.01 -18.12
C ALA A 378 2.31 23.68 -18.23
N LEU A 379 3.38 22.92 -18.52
CA LEU A 379 4.72 23.47 -18.73
C LEU A 379 4.75 24.45 -19.91
N ARG A 380 4.20 24.05 -21.05
CA ARG A 380 4.21 24.87 -22.28
C ARG A 380 3.38 26.14 -22.11
N GLU A 381 2.19 26.01 -21.52
CA GLU A 381 1.31 27.14 -21.27
C GLU A 381 1.94 28.12 -20.26
N SER A 382 2.55 27.64 -19.18
CA SER A 382 3.23 28.49 -18.19
C SER A 382 4.43 29.23 -18.81
N ALA A 383 5.26 28.54 -19.62
CA ALA A 383 6.38 29.14 -20.35
C ALA A 383 5.92 30.19 -21.35
N TYR A 384 4.80 29.96 -22.05
CA TYR A 384 4.15 30.95 -22.94
C TYR A 384 3.63 32.16 -22.15
N ARG A 385 2.94 31.95 -21.02
CA ARG A 385 2.47 33.03 -20.14
C ARG A 385 3.62 33.87 -19.60
N MET A 386 4.76 33.27 -19.29
CA MET A 386 5.98 34.02 -18.92
C MET A 386 6.63 34.77 -20.08
N GLY A 387 6.33 34.41 -21.31
CA GLY A 387 6.95 34.99 -22.54
C GLY A 387 8.26 34.29 -22.95
N VAL A 388 8.56 33.17 -22.39
CA VAL A 388 9.72 32.34 -22.72
C VAL A 388 9.48 31.54 -23.98
N PHE A 389 8.26 30.98 -24.13
CA PHE A 389 7.83 30.29 -25.34
C PHE A 389 7.08 31.24 -26.30
N ALA A 390 7.27 31.04 -27.61
CA ALA A 390 6.48 31.63 -28.65
C ALA A 390 5.11 30.92 -28.77
N ALA A 391 4.16 31.54 -29.47
CA ALA A 391 2.84 30.94 -29.68
C ALA A 391 2.90 29.60 -30.44
N SER A 392 3.88 29.39 -31.32
CA SER A 392 4.11 28.14 -32.04
C SER A 392 4.68 27.01 -31.13
N GLU A 393 5.27 27.34 -29.97
CA GLU A 393 5.84 26.39 -29.02
C GLU A 393 4.85 26.02 -27.90
N ARG A 394 3.67 26.64 -27.87
CA ARG A 394 2.62 26.48 -26.86
C ARG A 394 1.93 25.12 -26.95
N ALA A 395 1.62 24.67 -28.16
CA ALA A 395 0.91 23.41 -28.38
C ALA A 395 1.84 22.22 -28.18
N THR A 396 1.30 21.15 -27.61
CA THR A 396 2.00 19.86 -27.46
C THR A 396 2.27 19.26 -28.85
N PRO A 397 3.53 18.90 -29.19
CA PRO A 397 3.85 18.30 -30.48
C PRO A 397 3.27 16.89 -30.61
N CYS A 398 2.95 16.51 -31.85
CA CYS A 398 2.56 15.12 -32.14
C CYS A 398 3.73 14.14 -32.07
N GLU A 399 4.96 14.63 -32.33
CA GLU A 399 6.17 13.82 -32.40
C GLU A 399 6.73 13.60 -30.98
N ASP A 400 6.90 12.32 -30.58
CA ASP A 400 7.31 11.93 -29.23
C ASP A 400 8.66 12.56 -28.80
N HIS A 401 9.63 12.67 -29.70
CA HIS A 401 10.94 13.26 -29.43
C HIS A 401 10.94 14.78 -29.14
N LEU A 402 9.85 15.48 -29.44
CA LEU A 402 9.69 16.91 -29.12
C LEU A 402 8.93 17.15 -27.81
N ARG A 403 8.46 16.09 -27.15
CA ARG A 403 7.75 16.19 -25.90
C ARG A 403 8.68 16.47 -24.73
N LEU A 404 8.15 17.15 -23.74
CA LEU A 404 8.89 17.51 -22.50
C LEU A 404 8.70 16.49 -21.39
N TYR A 405 7.63 15.71 -21.48
CA TYR A 405 7.35 14.60 -20.56
C TYR A 405 7.26 13.27 -21.30
N GLN A 406 7.75 12.22 -20.63
CA GLN A 406 7.62 10.83 -21.09
C GLN A 406 7.54 9.89 -19.90
N VAL A 407 7.11 8.64 -20.14
CA VAL A 407 7.02 7.61 -19.12
C VAL A 407 8.01 6.49 -19.45
N PHE A 408 8.83 6.08 -18.47
CA PHE A 408 9.78 4.98 -18.62
C PHE A 408 9.62 4.00 -17.46
N TYR A 409 9.30 2.75 -17.78
CA TYR A 409 9.03 1.70 -16.78
C TYR A 409 8.06 2.18 -15.69
N GLY A 410 6.97 2.83 -16.14
CA GLY A 410 5.95 3.37 -15.26
C GLY A 410 6.31 4.64 -14.48
N ARG A 411 7.51 5.21 -14.65
CA ARG A 411 7.96 6.43 -13.98
C ARG A 411 7.94 7.61 -14.92
N ILE A 412 7.39 8.72 -14.46
CA ILE A 412 7.31 9.94 -15.26
C ILE A 412 8.67 10.65 -15.23
N ALA A 413 9.17 11.03 -16.38
CA ALA A 413 10.41 11.78 -16.55
C ALA A 413 10.20 13.04 -17.37
N MET A 414 10.97 14.07 -17.05
CA MET A 414 11.00 15.35 -17.75
C MET A 414 12.26 15.47 -18.60
N GLN A 415 12.11 16.01 -19.81
CA GLN A 415 13.24 16.27 -20.70
C GLN A 415 14.03 17.50 -20.22
N VAL A 416 15.31 17.36 -20.01
CA VAL A 416 16.20 18.41 -19.49
C VAL A 416 16.30 19.61 -20.46
N ARG A 417 15.99 19.39 -21.74
CA ARG A 417 15.94 20.47 -22.76
C ARG A 417 15.01 21.62 -22.36
N TYR A 418 13.89 21.34 -21.67
CA TYR A 418 12.99 22.39 -21.20
C TYR A 418 13.68 23.39 -20.27
N VAL A 419 14.41 22.88 -19.27
CA VAL A 419 15.12 23.74 -18.31
C VAL A 419 16.29 24.47 -18.97
N ALA A 420 16.93 23.85 -19.96
CA ALA A 420 17.96 24.54 -20.77
C ALA A 420 17.39 25.74 -21.53
N ILE A 421 16.22 25.59 -22.18
CA ILE A 421 15.52 26.67 -22.88
C ILE A 421 15.12 27.79 -21.90
N LEU A 422 14.63 27.45 -20.72
CA LEU A 422 14.35 28.44 -19.67
C LEU A 422 15.60 29.27 -19.34
N GLY A 423 16.72 28.59 -19.06
CA GLY A 423 17.99 29.26 -18.74
C GLY A 423 18.52 30.13 -19.85
N ASP A 424 18.39 29.70 -21.11
CA ASP A 424 18.85 30.43 -22.29
C ASP A 424 18.03 31.67 -22.60
N ARG A 425 16.77 31.72 -22.19
CA ARG A 425 15.80 32.78 -22.55
C ARG A 425 15.39 33.66 -21.37
N MET A 426 15.64 33.26 -20.12
CA MET A 426 15.27 34.05 -18.95
C MET A 426 16.41 34.99 -18.50
N PRO A 427 16.11 36.25 -18.12
CA PRO A 427 17.11 37.18 -17.62
C PRO A 427 17.64 36.73 -16.24
N GLY A 428 18.95 36.88 -16.04
CA GLY A 428 19.57 36.56 -14.74
C GLY A 428 19.98 35.10 -14.53
N THR A 429 19.80 34.24 -15.55
CA THR A 429 20.21 32.85 -15.51
C THR A 429 20.84 32.40 -16.84
N THR A 430 21.40 31.20 -16.88
CA THR A 430 21.97 30.59 -18.08
C THR A 430 21.55 29.13 -18.20
N GLY A 431 21.40 28.63 -19.43
CA GLY A 431 21.10 27.23 -19.69
C GLY A 431 21.97 26.25 -18.91
N PRO A 432 23.32 26.36 -19.01
CA PRO A 432 24.22 25.49 -18.23
C PRO A 432 24.00 25.55 -16.72
N ALA A 433 23.73 26.72 -16.15
CA ALA A 433 23.53 26.86 -14.70
C ALA A 433 22.25 26.14 -14.23
N ILE A 434 21.15 26.32 -14.96
CA ILE A 434 19.90 25.65 -14.63
C ILE A 434 20.02 24.12 -14.85
N VAL A 435 20.57 23.68 -15.97
CA VAL A 435 20.77 22.26 -16.27
C VAL A 435 21.62 21.60 -15.18
N LYS A 436 22.69 22.25 -14.72
CA LYS A 436 23.53 21.75 -13.63
C LYS A 436 22.72 21.59 -12.33
N SER A 437 21.82 22.51 -12.03
CA SER A 437 21.01 22.42 -10.81
C SER A 437 19.98 21.27 -10.84
N PHE A 438 19.47 20.91 -12.03
CA PHE A 438 18.48 19.83 -12.21
C PHE A 438 19.11 18.47 -12.48
N PHE A 439 20.21 18.43 -13.24
CA PHE A 439 20.85 17.21 -13.69
C PHE A 439 22.13 16.83 -12.90
N GLY A 440 22.59 17.74 -12.04
CA GLY A 440 23.84 17.59 -11.27
C GLY A 440 25.10 17.85 -12.08
N ARG A 441 25.05 17.75 -13.41
CA ARG A 441 26.12 18.03 -14.37
C ARG A 441 25.54 18.62 -15.64
N VAL A 442 26.38 19.22 -16.45
CA VAL A 442 26.03 19.67 -17.82
C VAL A 442 26.52 18.60 -18.78
N PRO A 443 25.61 17.92 -19.55
CA PRO A 443 26.02 16.96 -20.56
C PRO A 443 26.88 17.64 -21.67
N GLU A 444 27.99 17.00 -22.07
CA GLU A 444 28.92 17.56 -23.06
C GLU A 444 28.28 17.74 -24.45
N SER A 445 27.37 16.86 -24.82
CA SER A 445 26.67 16.87 -26.09
C SER A 445 25.51 17.90 -26.14
N MET A 446 25.12 18.48 -24.98
CA MET A 446 23.97 19.39 -24.90
C MET A 446 24.34 20.77 -25.48
N LYS A 447 23.53 21.23 -26.46
CA LYS A 447 23.68 22.55 -27.08
C LYS A 447 22.79 23.57 -26.40
N PHE A 448 23.33 24.76 -26.18
CA PHE A 448 22.65 25.92 -25.59
C PHE A 448 22.54 27.02 -26.62
N TYR A 449 21.43 27.75 -26.58
CA TYR A 449 21.12 28.82 -27.55
C TYR A 449 20.67 30.07 -26.79
N PRO A 450 21.58 30.78 -26.08
CA PRO A 450 21.20 31.96 -25.32
C PRO A 450 20.72 33.08 -26.22
N THR A 451 19.60 33.70 -25.84
CA THR A 451 19.01 34.81 -26.59
C THR A 451 18.35 35.81 -25.66
N MET A 452 18.59 37.09 -25.92
CA MET A 452 17.97 38.22 -25.20
C MET A 452 16.70 38.74 -25.87
N ARG A 453 16.29 38.17 -27.02
CA ARG A 453 15.13 38.63 -27.80
C ARG A 453 13.84 38.67 -26.96
N HIS A 454 13.66 37.74 -26.02
CA HIS A 454 12.48 37.62 -25.18
C HIS A 454 12.52 38.50 -23.90
N TYR A 455 13.68 39.07 -23.54
CA TYR A 455 13.88 39.77 -22.28
C TYR A 455 12.88 40.93 -22.03
N PRO A 456 12.59 41.84 -22.96
CA PRO A 456 11.63 42.90 -22.70
C PRO A 456 10.22 42.38 -22.38
N LEU A 457 9.78 41.37 -23.10
CA LEU A 457 8.47 40.74 -22.90
C LEU A 457 8.43 39.99 -21.56
N ILE A 458 9.46 39.22 -21.29
CA ILE A 458 9.57 38.49 -20.01
C ILE A 458 9.60 39.44 -18.84
N ALA A 459 10.45 40.49 -18.88
CA ALA A 459 10.54 41.49 -17.82
C ALA A 459 9.17 42.14 -17.53
N TRP A 460 8.45 42.53 -18.59
CA TRP A 460 7.11 43.10 -18.47
C TRP A 460 6.14 42.11 -17.81
N ARG A 461 6.09 40.87 -18.30
CA ARG A 461 5.19 39.83 -17.78
C ARG A 461 5.51 39.43 -16.33
N LEU A 462 6.81 39.37 -16.00
CA LEU A 462 7.24 39.10 -14.65
C LEU A 462 6.80 40.20 -13.67
N ILE A 463 6.95 41.49 -14.05
CA ILE A 463 6.47 42.62 -13.22
C ILE A 463 4.95 42.55 -13.06
N GLN A 464 4.24 42.32 -14.16
CA GLN A 464 2.77 42.19 -14.11
C GLN A 464 2.34 41.00 -13.22
N ALA A 465 2.99 39.82 -13.37
CA ALA A 465 2.73 38.64 -12.55
C ALA A 465 2.99 38.93 -11.07
N PHE A 466 4.12 39.53 -10.76
CA PHE A 466 4.52 39.88 -9.39
C PHE A 466 3.47 40.73 -8.68
N ILE A 467 2.79 41.64 -9.39
CA ILE A 467 1.75 42.50 -8.84
C ILE A 467 0.40 41.77 -8.74
N THR A 468 0.04 40.98 -9.75
CA THR A 468 -1.34 40.45 -9.89
C THR A 468 -1.56 39.04 -9.35
N VAL A 469 -0.53 38.19 -9.37
CA VAL A 469 -0.62 36.78 -9.00
C VAL A 469 -1.15 36.59 -7.56
N PRO A 470 -0.69 37.31 -6.53
CA PRO A 470 -1.13 37.04 -5.18
C PRO A 470 -2.64 37.17 -4.95
N ALA A 471 -3.25 38.20 -5.56
CA ALA A 471 -4.70 38.41 -5.43
C ALA A 471 -5.49 37.40 -6.27
N LYS A 472 -5.04 37.12 -7.49
CA LYS A 472 -5.66 36.14 -8.37
C LYS A 472 -5.58 34.73 -7.80
N LEU A 473 -4.43 34.36 -7.23
CA LEU A 473 -4.22 33.03 -6.68
C LEU A 473 -5.10 32.74 -5.46
N LYS A 474 -5.31 33.72 -4.59
CA LYS A 474 -6.21 33.59 -3.46
C LYS A 474 -7.67 33.36 -3.90
N ALA A 475 -8.13 34.10 -4.92
CA ALA A 475 -9.46 33.90 -5.48
C ALA A 475 -9.59 32.55 -6.17
N PHE A 476 -8.56 32.13 -6.91
CA PHE A 476 -8.47 30.85 -7.58
C PHE A 476 -8.55 29.68 -6.59
N GLY A 477 -7.76 29.70 -5.51
CA GLY A 477 -7.81 28.66 -4.48
C GLY A 477 -9.19 28.56 -3.81
N ALA A 478 -9.83 29.69 -3.50
CA ALA A 478 -11.18 29.67 -2.93
C ALA A 478 -12.23 29.08 -3.89
N GLU A 479 -12.13 29.38 -5.17
CA GLU A 479 -13.00 28.82 -6.21
C GLU A 479 -12.80 27.31 -6.34
N TYR A 480 -11.54 26.84 -6.37
CA TYR A 480 -11.23 25.39 -6.47
C TYR A 480 -11.72 24.62 -5.25
N THR A 481 -11.54 25.15 -4.06
CA THR A 481 -12.04 24.52 -2.83
C THR A 481 -13.57 24.41 -2.83
N ALA A 482 -14.27 25.47 -3.25
CA ALA A 482 -15.74 25.45 -3.35
C ALA A 482 -16.24 24.45 -4.40
N TRP A 483 -15.55 24.39 -5.55
CA TRP A 483 -15.85 23.42 -6.60
C TRP A 483 -15.57 21.98 -6.16
N TRP A 484 -14.42 21.70 -5.55
CA TRP A 484 -14.05 20.38 -5.03
C TRP A 484 -15.11 19.85 -4.06
N LYS A 485 -15.45 20.62 -3.01
CA LYS A 485 -16.46 20.22 -2.02
C LYS A 485 -17.82 19.89 -2.66
N ARG A 486 -18.25 20.70 -3.61
CA ARG A 486 -19.50 20.46 -4.36
C ARG A 486 -19.42 19.19 -5.21
N SER A 487 -18.36 19.03 -5.99
CA SER A 487 -18.17 17.88 -6.88
C SER A 487 -18.13 16.55 -6.11
N ILE A 488 -17.39 16.48 -5.00
CA ILE A 488 -17.35 15.29 -4.15
C ILE A 488 -18.74 14.96 -3.57
N LYS A 489 -19.49 15.98 -3.14
CA LYS A 489 -20.83 15.79 -2.58
C LYS A 489 -21.86 15.29 -3.61
N GLU A 490 -21.79 15.79 -4.84
CA GLU A 490 -22.73 15.46 -5.91
C GLU A 490 -22.43 14.12 -6.61
N LEU A 491 -21.15 13.70 -6.60
CA LEU A 491 -20.67 12.53 -7.33
C LEU A 491 -21.45 11.24 -7.12
N PRO A 492 -21.85 10.83 -5.89
CA PRO A 492 -22.56 9.56 -5.67
C PRO A 492 -23.90 9.45 -6.39
N ALA A 493 -24.50 10.59 -6.79
CA ALA A 493 -25.78 10.65 -7.49
C ALA A 493 -25.65 10.69 -9.02
N LEU A 494 -24.42 10.73 -9.56
CA LEU A 494 -24.19 10.85 -10.99
C LEU A 494 -24.31 9.49 -11.68
N ASP A 495 -24.91 9.51 -12.88
CA ASP A 495 -24.85 8.38 -13.81
C ASP A 495 -23.47 8.30 -14.51
N HIS A 496 -23.29 7.29 -15.36
CA HIS A 496 -22.03 7.04 -16.08
C HIS A 496 -21.56 8.28 -16.88
N ASP A 497 -22.44 8.87 -17.69
CA ASP A 497 -22.05 9.94 -18.63
C ASP A 497 -21.76 11.25 -17.90
N ALA A 498 -22.51 11.53 -16.83
CA ALA A 498 -22.24 12.66 -15.96
C ALA A 498 -20.93 12.49 -15.18
N ALA A 499 -20.62 11.26 -14.72
CA ALA A 499 -19.36 10.97 -14.03
C ALA A 499 -18.15 11.07 -14.99
N VAL A 500 -18.27 10.62 -16.25
CA VAL A 500 -17.24 10.82 -17.29
C VAL A 500 -17.04 12.31 -17.57
N THR A 501 -18.12 13.07 -17.65
CA THR A 501 -18.06 14.53 -17.86
C THR A 501 -17.35 15.21 -16.69
N LEU A 502 -17.67 14.83 -15.46
CA LEU A 502 -16.99 15.35 -14.26
C LEU A 502 -15.51 15.00 -14.24
N PHE A 503 -15.13 13.75 -14.58
CA PHE A 503 -13.73 13.34 -14.68
C PHE A 503 -12.96 14.20 -15.69
N ARG A 504 -13.50 14.42 -16.90
CA ARG A 504 -12.86 15.25 -17.92
C ARG A 504 -12.74 16.71 -17.49
N HIS A 505 -13.78 17.27 -16.88
CA HIS A 505 -13.73 18.61 -16.33
C HIS A 505 -12.68 18.75 -15.22
N ALA A 506 -12.55 17.72 -14.38
CA ALA A 506 -11.51 17.68 -13.36
C ALA A 506 -10.09 17.59 -13.96
N LEU A 507 -9.91 16.88 -15.08
CA LEU A 507 -8.64 16.84 -15.83
C LEU A 507 -8.27 18.22 -16.40
N GLU A 508 -9.23 18.94 -16.99
CA GLU A 508 -9.01 20.32 -17.46
C GLU A 508 -8.61 21.25 -16.30
N ARG A 509 -9.31 21.15 -15.17
CA ARG A 509 -8.97 21.91 -13.97
C ARG A 509 -7.63 21.51 -13.36
N PHE A 510 -7.25 20.24 -13.41
CA PHE A 510 -5.92 19.80 -13.02
C PHE A 510 -4.84 20.46 -13.86
N THR A 511 -4.97 20.44 -15.19
CA THR A 511 -4.04 21.10 -16.13
C THR A 511 -3.94 22.61 -15.90
N GLU A 512 -5.07 23.27 -15.65
CA GLU A 512 -5.08 24.70 -15.32
C GLU A 512 -4.43 24.98 -13.96
N GLY A 513 -4.74 24.17 -12.94
CA GLY A 513 -4.17 24.26 -11.61
C GLY A 513 -2.66 24.10 -11.62
N ASP A 514 -2.15 23.11 -12.33
CA ASP A 514 -0.71 22.88 -12.50
C ASP A 514 -0.03 24.01 -13.29
N THR A 515 -0.67 24.51 -14.36
CA THR A 515 -0.22 25.72 -15.10
C THR A 515 -0.06 26.92 -14.16
N VAL A 516 -1.06 27.17 -13.32
CA VAL A 516 -1.05 28.29 -12.36
C VAL A 516 0.02 28.08 -11.30
N GLN A 517 0.19 26.84 -10.84
CA GLN A 517 1.24 26.45 -9.90
C GLN A 517 2.63 26.75 -10.45
N ILE A 518 2.96 26.23 -11.64
CA ILE A 518 4.26 26.43 -12.29
C ILE A 518 4.50 27.92 -12.52
N PHE A 519 3.51 28.63 -13.07
CA PHE A 519 3.59 30.07 -13.34
C PHE A 519 3.82 30.88 -12.05
N ALA A 520 3.07 30.61 -10.98
CA ALA A 520 3.20 31.30 -9.72
C ALA A 520 4.55 31.04 -9.05
N VAL A 521 4.99 29.79 -9.04
CA VAL A 521 6.30 29.43 -8.47
C VAL A 521 7.42 30.15 -9.21
N MET A 522 7.44 30.08 -10.53
CA MET A 522 8.53 30.65 -11.32
C MET A 522 8.54 32.18 -11.33
N THR A 523 7.38 32.84 -11.21
CA THR A 523 7.28 34.30 -11.30
C THR A 523 7.30 35.02 -9.95
N THR A 524 6.90 34.35 -8.87
CA THR A 524 6.78 35.02 -7.55
C THR A 524 7.57 34.33 -6.44
N VAL A 525 7.50 33.00 -6.34
CA VAL A 525 8.11 32.25 -5.22
C VAL A 525 9.62 32.12 -5.42
N GLN A 526 10.06 31.63 -6.57
CA GLN A 526 11.48 31.44 -6.88
C GLN A 526 12.34 32.71 -6.77
N PRO A 527 11.91 33.87 -7.29
CA PRO A 527 12.64 35.14 -7.08
C PRO A 527 12.83 35.52 -5.61
N MET A 528 11.87 35.17 -4.75
CA MET A 528 11.99 35.43 -3.31
C MET A 528 13.00 34.51 -2.64
N PHE A 529 13.06 33.23 -3.03
CA PHE A 529 14.10 32.33 -2.53
C PHE A 529 15.50 32.80 -2.95
N VAL A 530 15.69 33.15 -4.22
CA VAL A 530 16.96 33.68 -4.72
C VAL A 530 17.36 34.94 -3.97
N PHE A 531 16.41 35.85 -3.72
CA PHE A 531 16.66 37.05 -2.94
C PHE A 531 17.13 36.74 -1.51
N LEU A 532 16.49 35.79 -0.82
CA LEU A 532 16.86 35.41 0.54
C LEU A 532 18.23 34.74 0.60
N GLU A 533 18.55 33.91 -0.38
CA GLU A 533 19.89 33.29 -0.53
C GLU A 533 20.97 34.35 -0.70
N GLN A 534 20.79 35.27 -1.64
CA GLN A 534 21.73 36.39 -1.87
C GLN A 534 21.87 37.29 -0.64
N LEU A 535 20.75 37.47 0.09
CA LEU A 535 20.76 38.24 1.33
C LEU A 535 21.58 37.54 2.42
N ALA A 536 21.45 36.23 2.55
CA ALA A 536 22.24 35.42 3.47
C ALA A 536 23.73 35.46 3.15
N GLU A 537 24.09 35.33 1.88
CA GLU A 537 25.49 35.41 1.41
C GLU A 537 26.10 36.79 1.63
N SER A 538 25.37 37.84 1.25
CA SER A 538 25.88 39.21 1.34
C SER A 538 26.00 39.76 2.76
N THR A 539 25.21 39.27 3.70
CA THR A 539 25.21 39.64 5.10
C THR A 539 26.05 38.74 6.00
N GLY A 540 26.40 37.53 5.51
CA GLY A 540 27.00 36.47 6.32
C GLY A 540 26.06 35.86 7.38
N ILE A 541 24.77 36.28 7.38
CA ILE A 541 23.75 35.79 8.32
C ILE A 541 23.03 34.65 7.64
N ALA A 542 23.49 33.44 7.89
CA ALA A 542 22.93 32.27 7.24
C ALA A 542 21.42 32.06 7.51
N LYS A 543 20.91 32.46 8.70
CA LYS A 543 19.47 32.42 9.05
C LYS A 543 18.58 33.34 8.17
N ALA A 544 19.17 34.23 7.36
CA ALA A 544 18.41 35.06 6.43
C ALA A 544 17.65 34.24 5.37
N ARG A 545 18.09 33.02 5.07
CA ARG A 545 17.40 32.06 4.17
C ARG A 545 16.01 31.71 4.70
N ASP A 546 15.86 31.62 6.02
CA ASP A 546 14.67 31.13 6.70
C ASP A 546 13.63 32.24 6.94
N LEU A 547 13.92 33.49 6.60
CA LEU A 547 13.03 34.65 6.81
C LEU A 547 11.70 34.62 6.05
N GLY A 548 11.56 33.68 5.11
CA GLY A 548 10.35 33.53 4.29
C GLY A 548 9.33 32.51 4.79
N GLY A 549 9.70 31.61 5.69
CA GLY A 549 8.99 30.33 5.90
C GLY A 549 8.11 30.16 7.13
N VAL A 550 7.76 31.20 7.87
CA VAL A 550 7.26 31.03 9.26
C VAL A 550 5.73 31.11 9.45
N SER A 551 4.90 31.36 8.45
CA SER A 551 3.44 31.38 8.66
C SER A 551 2.65 31.25 7.37
N GLY A 552 1.50 30.56 7.44
CA GLY A 552 0.59 30.35 6.31
C GLY A 552 0.99 29.20 5.41
N ASN A 553 1.71 28.22 5.94
CA ASN A 553 2.02 26.99 5.24
C ASN A 553 1.04 25.89 5.66
N MET A 554 0.46 25.24 4.68
CA MET A 554 -0.61 24.27 4.89
C MET A 554 -0.16 23.06 5.70
N GLU A 555 1.06 22.58 5.50
CA GLU A 555 1.58 21.43 6.25
C GLU A 555 1.62 21.75 7.75
N MET A 556 2.00 22.96 8.12
CA MET A 556 1.95 23.42 9.52
C MET A 556 0.50 23.60 10.02
N GLU A 557 -0.41 24.08 9.17
CA GLU A 557 -1.82 24.23 9.53
C GLU A 557 -2.45 22.87 9.85
N VAL A 558 -2.19 21.83 9.04
CA VAL A 558 -2.65 20.45 9.32
C VAL A 558 -2.14 19.95 10.68
N VAL A 559 -0.85 20.15 10.96
CA VAL A 559 -0.23 19.72 12.22
C VAL A 559 -0.84 20.48 13.42
N CYS A 560 -1.08 21.79 13.28
CA CYS A 560 -1.73 22.62 14.30
C CYS A 560 -3.19 22.18 14.53
N ASP A 561 -3.92 21.85 13.46
CA ASP A 561 -5.32 21.42 13.57
C ASP A 561 -5.41 20.02 14.18
N LEU A 562 -4.50 19.09 13.86
CA LEU A 562 -4.40 17.79 14.54
C LEU A 562 -4.06 17.93 16.04
N TRP A 563 -3.23 18.91 16.39
CA TRP A 563 -3.00 19.24 17.80
C TRP A 563 -4.29 19.69 18.48
N ARG A 564 -5.08 20.58 17.85
CA ARG A 564 -6.39 21.00 18.36
C ARG A 564 -7.36 19.84 18.52
N VAL A 565 -7.34 18.89 17.56
CA VAL A 565 -8.11 17.63 17.68
C VAL A 565 -7.69 16.85 18.91
N SER A 566 -6.40 16.70 19.16
CA SER A 566 -5.87 15.97 20.32
C SER A 566 -6.26 16.59 21.66
N ARG A 567 -6.61 17.89 21.67
CA ARG A 567 -7.10 18.64 22.83
C ARG A 567 -8.62 18.75 22.89
N GLY A 568 -9.35 18.17 21.93
CA GLY A 568 -10.81 18.22 21.86
C GLY A 568 -11.39 19.58 21.40
N GLU A 569 -10.55 20.46 20.85
CA GLU A 569 -10.94 21.79 20.35
C GLU A 569 -11.51 21.73 18.93
N MET A 570 -11.22 20.66 18.18
CA MET A 570 -11.66 20.43 16.82
C MET A 570 -12.00 18.94 16.63
N SER A 571 -12.89 18.59 15.68
CA SER A 571 -13.16 17.21 15.31
C SER A 571 -12.31 16.76 14.12
N ILE A 572 -12.08 15.44 14.01
CA ILE A 572 -11.42 14.85 12.83
C ILE A 572 -12.22 15.17 11.55
N ASP A 573 -13.55 15.16 11.61
CA ASP A 573 -14.40 15.46 10.45
C ASP A 573 -14.14 16.86 9.89
N GLN A 574 -13.87 17.85 10.74
CA GLN A 574 -13.50 19.21 10.32
C GLN A 574 -12.14 19.26 9.63
N VAL A 575 -11.18 18.43 10.08
CA VAL A 575 -9.87 18.28 9.44
C VAL A 575 -10.05 17.62 8.07
N VAL A 576 -10.83 16.55 7.99
CA VAL A 576 -11.15 15.85 6.72
C VAL A 576 -11.91 16.79 5.76
N GLU A 577 -12.86 17.58 6.25
CA GLU A 577 -13.57 18.57 5.41
C GLU A 577 -12.64 19.62 4.79
N THR A 578 -11.54 19.94 5.45
CA THR A 578 -10.58 20.96 5.01
C THR A 578 -9.45 20.36 4.18
N TYR A 579 -8.89 19.21 4.59
CA TYR A 579 -7.67 18.63 4.05
C TYR A 579 -7.86 17.23 3.47
N GLY A 580 -9.08 16.74 3.33
CA GLY A 580 -9.40 15.38 2.95
C GLY A 580 -8.91 14.92 1.57
N PHE A 581 -8.49 15.85 0.70
CA PHE A 581 -7.86 15.56 -0.58
C PHE A 581 -6.37 15.18 -0.48
N HIS A 582 -5.77 15.35 0.70
CA HIS A 582 -4.41 14.87 1.00
C HIS A 582 -4.40 13.39 1.37
N GLY A 583 -3.23 12.77 1.25
CA GLY A 583 -3.01 11.37 1.61
C GLY A 583 -1.64 10.89 1.17
N PRO A 584 -1.30 9.63 1.42
CA PRO A 584 -0.06 9.04 0.93
C PRO A 584 -0.07 9.01 -0.61
N ALA A 585 1.10 9.19 -1.23
CA ALA A 585 1.29 9.19 -2.68
C ALA A 585 0.25 10.07 -3.43
N GLU A 586 0.17 11.34 -3.09
CA GLU A 586 -0.80 12.34 -3.61
C GLU A 586 -0.93 12.34 -5.14
N GLY A 587 0.18 12.08 -5.85
CA GLY A 587 0.24 12.04 -7.31
C GLY A 587 -0.18 10.71 -7.96
N GLU A 588 -0.67 9.73 -7.19
CA GLU A 588 -1.18 8.46 -7.70
C GLU A 588 -2.69 8.36 -7.47
N LEU A 589 -3.47 8.22 -8.57
CA LEU A 589 -4.94 8.18 -8.50
C LEU A 589 -5.47 6.98 -7.72
N SER A 590 -4.76 5.85 -7.74
CA SER A 590 -5.16 4.65 -7.00
C SER A 590 -4.91 4.76 -5.49
N SER A 591 -4.12 5.72 -5.03
CA SER A 591 -3.88 5.96 -3.61
C SER A 591 -5.16 6.44 -2.91
N LYS A 592 -5.38 6.01 -1.67
CA LYS A 592 -6.47 6.53 -0.83
C LYS A 592 -6.07 7.87 -0.22
N VAL A 593 -7.03 8.78 -0.10
CA VAL A 593 -6.87 10.07 0.56
C VAL A 593 -7.58 10.09 1.92
N TRP A 594 -7.28 11.07 2.74
CA TRP A 594 -7.84 11.16 4.11
C TRP A 594 -9.37 11.26 4.13
N ARG A 595 -10.00 11.75 3.07
CA ARG A 595 -11.46 11.71 2.89
C ARG A 595 -12.01 10.28 2.77
N GLU A 596 -11.22 9.36 2.25
CA GLU A 596 -11.59 7.95 2.02
C GLU A 596 -11.15 7.04 3.17
N ASP A 597 -10.07 7.43 3.85
CA ASP A 597 -9.53 6.74 5.04
C ASP A 597 -8.91 7.76 6.00
N ASP A 598 -9.63 8.08 7.08
CA ASP A 598 -9.18 9.03 8.10
C ASP A 598 -8.35 8.38 9.23
N SER A 599 -8.11 7.08 9.15
CA SER A 599 -7.37 6.34 10.17
C SER A 599 -5.95 6.88 10.42
N PRO A 600 -5.19 7.37 9.42
CA PRO A 600 -3.90 8.04 9.67
C PRO A 600 -4.06 9.30 10.53
N LEU A 601 -5.06 10.14 10.25
CA LEU A 601 -5.31 11.37 11.04
C LEU A 601 -5.67 11.04 12.49
N ARG A 602 -6.48 10.01 12.72
CA ARG A 602 -6.84 9.55 14.07
C ARG A 602 -5.62 9.05 14.85
N ARG A 603 -4.73 8.28 14.21
CA ARG A 603 -3.47 7.83 14.83
C ARG A 603 -2.58 9.01 15.19
N MET A 604 -2.40 9.97 14.28
CA MET A 604 -1.61 11.18 14.52
C MET A 604 -2.16 12.03 15.68
N ALA A 605 -3.47 12.25 15.72
CA ALA A 605 -4.12 12.96 16.81
C ALA A 605 -3.95 12.24 18.17
N ALA A 606 -4.03 10.90 18.18
CA ALA A 606 -3.80 10.10 19.38
C ALA A 606 -2.34 10.20 19.88
N GLN A 607 -1.35 10.24 18.98
CA GLN A 607 0.05 10.49 19.35
C GLN A 607 0.26 11.88 19.95
N TYR A 608 -0.40 12.91 19.40
CA TYR A 608 -0.33 14.27 19.99
C TYR A 608 -1.01 14.36 21.35
N ALA A 609 -2.03 13.54 21.65
CA ALA A 609 -2.71 13.53 22.94
C ALA A 609 -1.81 13.15 24.11
N THR A 610 -0.74 12.39 23.85
CA THR A 610 0.23 11.95 24.88
C THR A 610 1.33 12.97 25.15
N ARG A 611 1.38 14.12 24.41
CA ARG A 611 2.46 15.10 24.46
C ARG A 611 2.14 16.28 25.34
N ASP A 612 3.21 16.84 25.95
CA ASP A 612 3.14 18.06 26.75
C ASP A 612 2.86 19.31 25.92
N GLU A 613 2.24 20.33 26.54
CA GLU A 613 1.95 21.66 25.94
C GLU A 613 3.24 22.36 25.46
N SER A 614 4.37 22.10 26.09
CA SER A 614 5.69 22.62 25.67
C SER A 614 6.13 22.13 24.30
N GLN A 615 5.60 20.98 23.84
CA GLN A 615 5.84 20.37 22.54
C GLN A 615 4.78 20.76 21.50
N SER A 616 3.92 21.73 21.85
CA SER A 616 2.86 22.21 20.97
C SER A 616 3.41 22.78 19.66
N PRO A 617 2.86 22.37 18.50
CA PRO A 617 3.16 23.01 17.20
C PRO A 617 2.89 24.51 17.22
N LEU A 618 1.84 24.95 17.93
CA LEU A 618 1.48 26.36 18.10
C LEU A 618 2.56 27.14 18.86
N ALA A 619 3.10 26.56 19.95
CA ALA A 619 4.20 27.17 20.70
C ALA A 619 5.47 27.24 19.85
N ARG A 620 5.78 26.23 19.07
CA ARG A 620 6.91 26.18 18.14
C ARG A 620 6.79 27.23 17.04
N GLU A 621 5.60 27.37 16.43
CA GLU A 621 5.31 28.40 15.43
C GLU A 621 5.53 29.82 16.03
N ALA A 622 5.03 30.06 17.24
CA ALA A 622 5.23 31.34 17.94
C ALA A 622 6.72 31.63 18.23
N ALA A 623 7.48 30.60 18.62
CA ALA A 623 8.93 30.74 18.84
C ALA A 623 9.68 31.09 17.55
N MET A 624 9.35 30.39 16.43
CA MET A 624 9.94 30.69 15.12
C MET A 624 9.59 32.11 14.63
N GLN A 625 8.36 32.59 14.90
CA GLN A 625 7.97 33.96 14.59
C GLN A 625 8.79 34.98 15.39
N ALA A 626 9.05 34.71 16.67
CA ALA A 626 9.89 35.56 17.50
C ALA A 626 11.35 35.59 17.02
N GLU A 627 11.94 34.43 16.71
CA GLU A 627 13.29 34.30 16.15
C GLU A 627 13.44 35.04 14.81
N ARG A 628 12.44 34.94 13.95
CA ARG A 628 12.43 35.66 12.68
C ARG A 628 12.53 37.17 12.88
N VAL A 629 11.80 37.74 13.84
CA VAL A 629 11.86 39.20 14.13
C VAL A 629 13.26 39.60 14.55
N VAL A 630 13.95 38.77 15.32
CA VAL A 630 15.34 39.04 15.74
C VAL A 630 16.26 38.99 14.50
N THR A 631 16.18 37.90 13.72
CA THR A 631 17.01 37.72 12.50
C THR A 631 16.78 38.84 11.47
N GLU A 632 15.52 39.28 11.28
CA GLU A 632 15.20 40.41 10.40
C GLU A 632 15.90 41.71 10.83
N ARG A 633 15.97 41.96 12.14
CA ARG A 633 16.69 43.15 12.69
C ARG A 633 18.20 43.04 12.46
N GLU A 634 18.78 41.85 12.71
CA GLU A 634 20.21 41.61 12.47
C GLU A 634 20.58 41.82 11.01
N VAL A 635 19.81 41.26 10.10
CA VAL A 635 19.99 41.41 8.64
C VAL A 635 19.89 42.89 8.23
N LEU A 636 18.86 43.60 8.70
CA LEU A 636 18.70 45.01 8.39
C LEU A 636 19.83 45.91 8.99
N ALA A 637 20.43 45.47 10.10
CA ALA A 637 21.59 46.14 10.65
C ALA A 637 22.85 45.91 9.82
N ALA A 638 23.04 44.71 9.28
CA ALA A 638 24.18 44.30 8.45
C ALA A 638 24.15 44.88 7.02
N VAL A 639 22.94 45.14 6.50
CA VAL A 639 22.79 45.73 5.15
C VAL A 639 23.16 47.23 5.15
N PRO A 640 23.89 47.75 4.12
CA PRO A 640 24.18 49.19 3.96
C PRO A 640 22.92 50.05 4.04
N TRP A 641 23.05 51.20 4.66
CA TRP A 641 21.87 52.02 4.99
C TRP A 641 21.01 52.42 3.79
N TRP A 642 21.58 52.62 2.60
CA TRP A 642 20.83 52.94 1.35
C TRP A 642 20.04 51.75 0.81
N LYS A 643 20.36 50.51 1.19
CA LYS A 643 19.64 49.29 0.80
C LYS A 643 18.56 48.89 1.83
N ARG A 644 18.58 49.44 3.03
CA ARG A 644 17.69 48.98 4.14
C ARG A 644 16.21 49.07 3.79
N THR A 645 15.76 50.17 3.13
CA THR A 645 14.36 50.34 2.75
C THR A 645 13.91 49.34 1.71
N SER A 646 14.73 49.11 0.67
CA SER A 646 14.44 48.09 -0.37
C SER A 646 14.47 46.68 0.20
N THR A 647 15.44 46.35 1.06
CA THR A 647 15.51 45.06 1.75
C THR A 647 14.28 44.81 2.62
N LYS A 648 13.87 45.80 3.41
CA LYS A 648 12.63 45.72 4.22
C LYS A 648 11.39 45.50 3.38
N LEU A 649 11.28 46.14 2.24
CA LEU A 649 10.17 45.94 1.30
C LEU A 649 10.20 44.49 0.74
N MET A 650 11.38 44.01 0.31
CA MET A 650 11.53 42.67 -0.22
C MET A 650 11.26 41.58 0.82
N LEU A 651 11.68 41.75 2.06
CA LEU A 651 11.33 40.84 3.17
C LEU A 651 9.81 40.81 3.42
N LYS A 652 9.14 41.98 3.35
CA LYS A 652 7.68 42.01 3.43
C LYS A 652 6.99 41.28 2.27
N LEU A 653 7.54 41.39 1.07
CA LEU A 653 7.04 40.68 -0.12
C LEU A 653 7.31 39.17 -0.03
N ALA A 654 8.50 38.76 0.44
CA ALA A 654 8.82 37.37 0.65
C ALA A 654 7.80 36.69 1.60
N ARG A 655 7.48 37.32 2.72
CA ARG A 655 6.45 36.85 3.68
C ARG A 655 5.06 36.73 3.06
N ARG A 656 4.73 37.55 2.07
CA ARG A 656 3.43 37.49 1.39
C ARG A 656 3.38 36.45 0.27
N TYR A 657 4.50 36.19 -0.40
CA TYR A 657 4.52 35.41 -1.64
C TYR A 657 4.94 33.96 -1.46
N LEU A 658 5.83 33.65 -0.50
CA LEU A 658 6.26 32.29 -0.27
C LEU A 658 5.13 31.33 0.12
N PRO A 659 4.15 31.72 0.99
CA PRO A 659 3.00 30.87 1.31
C PRO A 659 2.08 30.57 0.11
N LEU A 660 2.11 31.40 -0.95
CA LEU A 660 1.28 31.19 -2.14
C LEU A 660 1.61 29.89 -2.90
N ARG A 661 2.79 29.32 -2.67
CA ARG A 661 3.14 28.02 -3.19
C ARG A 661 2.12 26.93 -2.79
N GLY A 662 1.72 26.93 -1.51
CA GLY A 662 0.75 25.98 -0.98
C GLY A 662 -0.63 26.13 -1.62
N VAL A 663 -1.13 27.35 -1.79
CA VAL A 663 -2.46 27.61 -2.38
C VAL A 663 -2.60 27.02 -3.77
N ALA A 664 -1.60 27.20 -4.63
CA ALA A 664 -1.63 26.67 -5.99
C ALA A 664 -1.54 25.14 -6.01
N LYS A 665 -0.66 24.56 -5.15
CA LYS A 665 -0.53 23.12 -5.00
C LYS A 665 -1.87 22.48 -4.61
N CYS A 666 -2.58 23.04 -3.65
CA CYS A 666 -3.87 22.51 -3.23
C CYS A 666 -4.92 22.53 -4.31
N SER A 667 -4.93 23.57 -5.14
CA SER A 667 -5.92 23.67 -6.21
C SER A 667 -5.81 22.50 -7.19
N PHE A 668 -4.62 22.16 -7.67
CA PHE A 668 -4.51 21.01 -8.57
C PHE A 668 -4.71 19.66 -7.86
N LEU A 669 -4.30 19.51 -6.58
CA LEU A 669 -4.57 18.30 -5.81
C LEU A 669 -6.08 18.08 -5.56
N GLN A 670 -6.84 19.14 -5.33
CA GLN A 670 -8.31 19.08 -5.24
C GLN A 670 -8.93 18.59 -6.56
N ALA A 671 -8.43 19.06 -7.70
CA ALA A 671 -8.87 18.56 -9.00
C ALA A 671 -8.47 17.09 -9.21
N PHE A 672 -7.29 16.72 -8.77
CA PHE A 672 -6.80 15.33 -8.80
C PHE A 672 -7.67 14.39 -7.94
N ASP A 673 -8.11 14.86 -6.75
CA ASP A 673 -9.02 14.10 -5.89
C ASP A 673 -10.42 13.92 -6.51
N VAL A 674 -10.95 14.91 -7.24
CA VAL A 674 -12.21 14.74 -7.98
C VAL A 674 -12.04 13.69 -9.08
N MET A 675 -10.91 13.67 -9.80
CA MET A 675 -10.63 12.60 -10.79
C MET A 675 -10.57 11.23 -10.13
N ARG A 676 -9.87 11.10 -8.98
CA ARG A 676 -9.77 9.88 -8.19
C ARG A 676 -11.15 9.35 -7.80
N ALA A 677 -11.95 10.20 -7.21
CA ALA A 677 -13.31 9.85 -6.79
C ALA A 677 -14.20 9.47 -7.98
N SER A 678 -14.13 10.23 -9.08
CA SER A 678 -14.89 9.93 -10.30
C SER A 678 -14.46 8.61 -10.94
N ALA A 679 -13.15 8.30 -10.93
CA ALA A 679 -12.64 7.02 -11.43
C ALA A 679 -13.19 5.84 -10.61
N ARG A 680 -13.18 5.91 -9.27
CA ARG A 680 -13.77 4.86 -8.42
C ARG A 680 -15.27 4.71 -8.63
N HIS A 681 -15.98 5.83 -8.77
CA HIS A 681 -17.42 5.80 -9.06
C HIS A 681 -17.70 5.11 -10.40
N LEU A 682 -16.96 5.44 -11.47
CA LEU A 682 -17.02 4.75 -12.76
C LEU A 682 -16.62 3.28 -12.63
N GLY A 683 -15.60 2.97 -11.85
CA GLY A 683 -15.20 1.60 -11.53
C GLY A 683 -16.34 0.79 -10.92
N ALA A 684 -17.07 1.35 -9.95
CA ALA A 684 -18.23 0.70 -9.35
C ALA A 684 -19.35 0.45 -10.37
N ILE A 685 -19.62 1.40 -11.25
CA ILE A 685 -20.58 1.25 -12.36
C ILE A 685 -20.16 0.12 -13.31
N HIS A 686 -18.89 0.05 -13.68
CA HIS A 686 -18.37 -1.01 -14.56
C HIS A 686 -18.34 -2.39 -13.88
N VAL A 687 -18.10 -2.47 -12.59
CA VAL A 687 -18.22 -3.73 -11.82
C VAL A 687 -19.67 -4.20 -11.79
N ALA A 688 -20.63 -3.31 -11.50
CA ALA A 688 -22.05 -3.63 -11.53
C ALA A 688 -22.54 -4.11 -12.92
N ALA A 689 -21.93 -3.56 -13.99
CA ALA A 689 -22.19 -3.99 -15.37
C ALA A 689 -21.40 -5.26 -15.79
N GLY A 690 -20.63 -5.88 -14.88
CA GLY A 690 -19.83 -7.07 -15.17
C GLY A 690 -18.61 -6.85 -16.09
N ARG A 691 -18.23 -5.60 -16.35
CA ARG A 691 -17.13 -5.22 -17.25
C ARG A 691 -15.76 -5.25 -16.55
N LEU A 692 -15.70 -4.97 -15.25
CA LEU A 692 -14.53 -5.09 -14.37
C LEU A 692 -14.79 -6.12 -13.28
N GLN A 693 -13.73 -6.59 -12.60
CA GLN A 693 -13.83 -7.51 -11.47
C GLN A 693 -13.88 -6.75 -10.13
N HIS A 694 -13.06 -5.72 -10.00
CA HIS A 694 -12.93 -4.88 -8.80
C HIS A 694 -13.01 -3.41 -9.18
N VAL A 695 -13.45 -2.57 -8.25
CA VAL A 695 -13.52 -1.11 -8.45
C VAL A 695 -12.14 -0.53 -8.81
N GLU A 696 -11.09 -0.99 -8.15
CA GLU A 696 -9.71 -0.52 -8.36
C GLU A 696 -9.11 -0.94 -9.72
N ASP A 697 -9.76 -1.81 -10.47
CA ASP A 697 -9.34 -2.19 -11.83
C ASP A 697 -9.35 -1.00 -12.80
N VAL A 698 -10.18 0.00 -12.51
CA VAL A 698 -10.31 1.22 -13.30
C VAL A 698 -8.98 1.96 -13.44
N PHE A 699 -8.09 1.91 -12.46
CA PHE A 699 -6.80 2.58 -12.49
C PHE A 699 -5.80 1.94 -13.47
N TYR A 700 -6.08 0.74 -13.94
CA TYR A 700 -5.29 0.07 -14.99
C TYR A 700 -5.78 0.35 -16.41
N LEU A 701 -6.83 1.17 -16.57
CA LEU A 701 -7.27 1.75 -17.85
C LEU A 701 -6.55 3.07 -18.10
N THR A 702 -6.48 3.51 -19.35
CA THR A 702 -6.06 4.87 -19.72
C THR A 702 -7.21 5.85 -19.62
N VAL A 703 -6.92 7.15 -19.67
CA VAL A 703 -7.95 8.21 -19.73
C VAL A 703 -8.90 7.97 -20.90
N ASP A 704 -8.37 7.67 -22.09
CA ASP A 704 -9.18 7.46 -23.30
C ASP A 704 -10.05 6.18 -23.19
N GLU A 705 -9.49 5.10 -22.66
CA GLU A 705 -10.24 3.86 -22.44
C GLU A 705 -11.36 4.04 -21.42
N LEU A 706 -11.15 4.84 -20.39
CA LEU A 706 -12.18 5.11 -19.37
C LEU A 706 -13.25 6.07 -19.89
N THR A 707 -12.88 7.08 -20.72
CA THR A 707 -13.78 8.20 -21.02
C THR A 707 -14.26 8.26 -22.46
N VAL A 708 -13.62 7.57 -23.41
CA VAL A 708 -13.96 7.60 -24.85
C VAL A 708 -14.42 6.24 -25.35
N SER A 709 -13.60 5.17 -25.14
CA SER A 709 -13.86 3.86 -25.72
C SER A 709 -13.43 2.75 -24.77
N PHE A 710 -14.38 2.24 -24.00
CA PHE A 710 -14.12 1.19 -23.01
C PHE A 710 -13.74 -0.12 -23.70
N PRO A 711 -12.61 -0.77 -23.32
CA PRO A 711 -12.14 -2.00 -23.98
C PRO A 711 -13.09 -3.18 -23.77
N ALA A 712 -13.36 -3.94 -24.84
CA ALA A 712 -14.18 -5.14 -24.75
C ALA A 712 -13.53 -6.26 -23.90
N ASP A 713 -12.19 -6.31 -23.90
CA ASP A 713 -11.36 -7.26 -23.14
C ASP A 713 -10.75 -6.66 -21.87
N ALA A 714 -11.43 -5.66 -21.27
CA ALA A 714 -10.93 -4.86 -20.14
C ALA A 714 -10.34 -5.73 -19.01
N LYS A 715 -11.01 -6.82 -18.62
CA LYS A 715 -10.53 -7.71 -17.54
C LYS A 715 -9.16 -8.33 -17.86
N GLN A 716 -8.95 -8.77 -19.11
CA GLN A 716 -7.69 -9.34 -19.53
C GLN A 716 -6.59 -8.28 -19.64
N LEU A 717 -6.94 -7.11 -20.18
CA LEU A 717 -6.05 -5.96 -20.29
C LEU A 717 -5.57 -5.47 -18.92
N VAL A 718 -6.49 -5.31 -17.96
CA VAL A 718 -6.20 -4.96 -16.56
C VAL A 718 -5.26 -5.97 -15.93
N SER A 719 -5.51 -7.27 -16.11
CA SER A 719 -4.64 -8.33 -15.58
C SER A 719 -3.21 -8.22 -16.13
N LYS A 720 -3.04 -8.02 -17.45
CA LYS A 720 -1.73 -7.82 -18.09
C LYS A 720 -1.00 -6.59 -17.56
N ARG A 721 -1.69 -5.45 -17.45
CA ARG A 721 -1.11 -4.19 -16.98
C ARG A 721 -0.75 -4.22 -15.50
N ARG A 722 -1.54 -4.94 -14.68
CA ARG A 722 -1.23 -5.18 -13.26
C ARG A 722 0.06 -5.98 -13.13
N ALA A 723 0.22 -7.06 -13.90
CA ALA A 723 1.45 -7.85 -13.95
C ALA A 723 2.65 -7.01 -14.40
N ARG A 724 2.48 -6.23 -15.47
CA ARG A 724 3.53 -5.34 -15.99
C ARG A 724 3.96 -4.30 -14.94
N ARG A 725 3.02 -3.65 -14.25
CA ARG A 725 3.33 -2.70 -13.19
C ARG A 725 4.11 -3.36 -12.05
N ALA A 726 3.74 -4.56 -11.64
CA ALA A 726 4.46 -5.31 -10.61
C ALA A 726 5.91 -5.61 -11.03
N SER A 727 6.14 -5.95 -12.32
CA SER A 727 7.50 -6.12 -12.85
C SER A 727 8.28 -4.80 -12.85
N TYR A 728 7.67 -3.68 -13.25
CA TYR A 728 8.30 -2.36 -13.21
C TYR A 728 8.66 -1.88 -11.79
N GLN A 729 7.88 -2.26 -10.78
CA GLN A 729 8.18 -1.97 -9.37
C GLN A 729 9.47 -2.65 -8.88
N LYS A 730 9.85 -3.75 -9.50
CA LYS A 730 11.09 -4.49 -9.22
C LYS A 730 12.31 -3.95 -9.99
N LEU A 731 12.13 -2.95 -10.84
CA LEU A 731 13.22 -2.33 -11.58
C LEU A 731 13.65 -1.02 -10.92
N THR A 732 14.95 -0.78 -10.92
CA THR A 732 15.56 0.51 -10.61
C THR A 732 16.05 1.15 -11.90
N ILE A 733 15.80 2.46 -12.06
CA ILE A 733 16.34 3.27 -13.15
C ILE A 733 17.17 4.43 -12.58
N PRO A 734 18.16 4.97 -13.32
CA PRO A 734 18.90 6.16 -12.90
C PRO A 734 17.96 7.36 -12.68
N GLY A 735 18.29 8.25 -11.75
CA GLY A 735 17.56 9.50 -11.54
C GLY A 735 17.69 10.49 -12.70
N SER A 736 18.73 10.31 -13.55
CA SER A 736 18.98 11.11 -14.76
C SER A 736 19.79 10.29 -15.76
N TRP A 737 19.44 10.35 -17.04
CA TRP A 737 20.06 9.53 -18.09
C TRP A 737 19.99 10.19 -19.46
N GLU A 738 20.67 9.60 -20.45
CA GLU A 738 20.63 9.97 -21.88
C GLU A 738 20.01 8.81 -22.68
N GLY A 739 19.12 9.08 -23.61
CA GLY A 739 18.43 8.09 -24.41
C GLY A 739 17.43 7.26 -23.59
N MET A 740 17.41 5.93 -23.82
CA MET A 740 16.60 5.02 -22.99
C MET A 740 17.30 4.75 -21.65
N PRO A 741 16.57 4.72 -20.52
CA PRO A 741 17.19 4.42 -19.23
C PRO A 741 17.66 2.96 -19.16
N GLU A 742 18.85 2.77 -18.62
CA GLU A 742 19.33 1.44 -18.22
C GLU A 742 18.57 1.02 -16.96
N ALA A 743 17.72 0.01 -17.12
CA ALA A 743 16.95 -0.54 -16.01
C ALA A 743 17.65 -1.80 -15.48
N GLU A 744 17.74 -1.90 -14.17
CA GLU A 744 18.30 -3.07 -13.48
C GLU A 744 17.25 -3.65 -12.55
N VAL A 745 17.26 -4.99 -12.42
CA VAL A 745 16.42 -5.64 -11.41
C VAL A 745 16.94 -5.27 -10.03
N THR A 746 16.06 -4.74 -9.20
CA THR A 746 16.37 -4.40 -7.81
C THR A 746 16.75 -5.70 -7.08
N LYS A 747 18.03 -5.94 -6.94
CA LYS A 747 18.51 -7.03 -6.09
C LYS A 747 18.24 -6.62 -4.64
N PRO A 748 17.84 -7.55 -3.76
CA PRO A 748 17.99 -7.32 -2.33
C PRO A 748 19.46 -6.97 -2.14
N MET A 749 19.71 -5.74 -1.70
CA MET A 749 21.08 -5.29 -1.56
C MET A 749 21.66 -6.05 -0.35
N ASP A 750 22.46 -7.09 -0.61
CA ASP A 750 23.45 -7.59 0.34
C ASP A 750 24.46 -6.45 0.54
N ILE A 751 24.03 -5.41 1.23
CA ILE A 751 24.94 -4.40 1.70
C ILE A 751 25.64 -5.07 2.89
N ASP A 752 26.91 -5.33 2.70
CA ASP A 752 27.83 -5.56 3.79
C ASP A 752 27.73 -4.31 4.68
N ALA A 753 26.81 -4.35 5.65
CA ALA A 753 26.46 -3.20 6.50
C ALA A 753 27.62 -2.74 7.39
N SER A 754 28.80 -3.38 7.21
CA SER A 754 30.04 -3.08 7.91
C SER A 754 30.91 -2.00 7.20
N ALA A 755 30.56 -1.55 5.97
CA ALA A 755 31.53 -0.87 5.12
C ALA A 755 31.41 0.67 5.03
N ALA A 756 30.31 1.32 5.46
CA ALA A 756 30.20 2.77 5.37
C ALA A 756 29.79 3.41 6.72
N ASP A 757 30.77 3.90 7.47
CA ASP A 757 30.53 4.71 8.67
C ASP A 757 30.02 6.12 8.37
N THR A 758 29.91 6.48 7.10
CA THR A 758 29.49 7.81 6.67
C THR A 758 28.64 7.75 5.40
N LEU A 759 27.53 8.52 5.39
CA LEU A 759 26.71 8.77 4.23
C LEU A 759 26.79 10.25 3.84
N HIS A 760 26.77 10.51 2.54
CA HIS A 760 26.81 11.84 1.99
C HIS A 760 25.51 12.14 1.23
N GLY A 761 24.93 13.30 1.49
CA GLY A 761 23.79 13.84 0.79
C GLY A 761 23.90 15.35 0.62
N VAL A 762 22.77 16.00 0.37
CA VAL A 762 22.67 17.46 0.31
C VAL A 762 22.11 17.97 1.62
N GLY A 763 22.86 18.80 2.34
CA GLY A 763 22.36 19.47 3.54
C GLY A 763 21.35 20.56 3.15
N VAL A 764 20.12 20.43 3.63
CA VAL A 764 19.02 21.32 3.21
C VAL A 764 18.35 22.09 4.37
N SER A 765 18.50 21.61 5.57
CA SER A 765 18.06 22.31 6.79
C SER A 765 19.12 22.12 7.87
N ARG A 766 19.54 23.22 8.50
CA ARG A 766 20.73 23.28 9.34
C ARG A 766 20.51 22.66 10.72
N GLY A 767 21.64 22.37 11.33
CA GLY A 767 21.76 21.85 12.67
C GLY A 767 22.58 20.57 12.69
N ILE A 768 23.07 20.24 13.88
CA ILE A 768 23.75 18.97 14.12
C ILE A 768 22.99 18.29 15.24
N VAL A 769 22.59 17.06 14.99
CA VAL A 769 21.85 16.23 15.97
C VAL A 769 22.46 14.83 16.00
N GLU A 770 22.56 14.29 17.20
CA GLU A 770 22.86 12.88 17.43
C GLU A 770 21.62 12.20 18.00
N GLY A 771 21.27 11.05 17.43
CA GLY A 771 20.08 10.30 17.83
C GLY A 771 20.03 8.90 17.27
N ARG A 772 19.02 8.14 17.69
CA ARG A 772 18.73 6.81 17.15
C ARG A 772 17.93 6.92 15.86
N VAL A 773 18.26 6.08 14.90
CA VAL A 773 17.60 5.98 13.59
C VAL A 773 16.29 5.21 13.72
N ARG A 774 15.27 5.70 13.03
CA ARG A 774 14.05 4.97 12.69
C ARG A 774 13.89 4.94 11.17
N VAL A 775 14.08 3.77 10.55
CA VAL A 775 13.86 3.59 9.12
C VAL A 775 12.37 3.37 8.88
N VAL A 776 11.76 4.23 8.09
CA VAL A 776 10.33 4.21 7.78
C VAL A 776 10.16 4.13 6.26
N MET A 777 9.54 3.05 5.80
CA MET A 777 9.24 2.86 4.36
C MET A 777 7.84 3.36 4.00
N ASN A 778 6.91 3.36 4.96
CA ASN A 778 5.54 3.84 4.80
C ASN A 778 5.10 4.55 6.10
N PRO A 779 4.65 5.82 6.03
CA PRO A 779 4.24 6.59 7.21
C PRO A 779 3.02 6.00 7.93
N ASP A 780 2.16 5.26 7.23
CA ASP A 780 0.91 4.70 7.79
C ASP A 780 1.14 3.63 8.87
N PHE A 781 2.31 2.98 8.87
CA PHE A 781 2.65 1.89 9.79
C PHE A 781 3.79 2.26 10.75
N ALA A 782 4.24 3.52 10.75
CA ALA A 782 5.41 3.90 11.52
C ALA A 782 5.06 4.32 12.94
N GLU A 783 5.70 3.67 13.90
CA GLU A 783 5.82 4.13 15.28
C GLU A 783 7.17 4.85 15.41
N VAL A 784 7.18 6.17 15.24
CA VAL A 784 8.37 7.01 15.47
C VAL A 784 8.27 7.61 16.87
N GLU A 785 9.29 7.38 17.69
CA GLU A 785 9.38 7.99 19.01
C GLU A 785 9.92 9.43 18.91
N ALA A 786 9.65 10.23 19.96
CA ALA A 786 10.23 11.56 20.06
C ALA A 786 11.76 11.44 20.09
N ASP A 787 12.43 12.36 19.39
CA ASP A 787 13.89 12.48 19.33
C ASP A 787 14.61 11.37 18.50
N GLU A 788 13.87 10.49 17.82
CA GLU A 788 14.46 9.62 16.80
C GLU A 788 14.79 10.38 15.52
N ILE A 789 15.74 9.88 14.77
CA ILE A 789 16.13 10.39 13.45
C ILE A 789 15.37 9.60 12.39
N LEU A 790 14.49 10.27 11.68
CA LEU A 790 13.70 9.69 10.59
C LEU A 790 14.58 9.40 9.38
N VAL A 791 14.55 8.17 8.87
CA VAL A 791 15.15 7.79 7.60
C VAL A 791 14.06 7.27 6.66
N ALA A 792 13.91 7.91 5.51
CA ALA A 792 12.83 7.63 4.56
C ALA A 792 13.34 7.58 3.11
N PRO A 793 12.68 6.82 2.21
CA PRO A 793 13.05 6.82 0.79
C PRO A 793 12.70 8.14 0.10
N THR A 794 11.54 8.70 0.39
CA THR A 794 11.02 10.01 -0.03
C THR A 794 9.95 10.44 0.95
N THR A 795 9.53 11.71 0.90
CA THR A 795 8.44 12.19 1.76
C THR A 795 7.38 12.95 0.97
N ASP A 796 6.17 12.89 1.45
CA ASP A 796 4.99 13.63 0.99
C ASP A 796 4.23 14.22 2.21
N PRO A 797 3.14 14.96 2.04
CA PRO A 797 2.43 15.59 3.17
C PRO A 797 1.95 14.64 4.27
N SER A 798 1.74 13.36 3.98
CA SER A 798 1.39 12.36 5.00
C SER A 798 2.50 12.14 6.03
N TRP A 799 3.75 12.47 5.69
CA TRP A 799 4.91 12.36 6.56
C TRP A 799 5.05 13.54 7.53
N SER A 800 4.34 14.63 7.33
CA SER A 800 4.54 15.89 8.08
C SER A 800 4.45 15.71 9.59
N SER A 801 3.54 14.86 10.07
CA SER A 801 3.39 14.55 11.50
C SER A 801 4.59 13.79 12.08
N ILE A 802 5.11 12.82 11.34
CA ILE A 802 6.26 12.01 11.74
C ILE A 802 7.53 12.88 11.68
N MET A 803 7.66 13.71 10.64
CA MET A 803 8.75 14.66 10.52
C MET A 803 8.75 15.67 11.68
N PHE A 804 7.57 16.12 12.12
CA PHE A 804 7.45 17.06 13.23
C PHE A 804 8.00 16.52 14.55
N ILE A 805 7.87 15.22 14.79
CA ILE A 805 8.32 14.58 16.03
C ILE A 805 9.78 14.14 15.98
N SER A 806 10.36 14.07 14.79
CA SER A 806 11.72 13.61 14.57
C SER A 806 12.75 14.69 14.96
N SER A 807 13.89 14.26 15.45
CA SER A 807 15.01 15.16 15.81
C SER A 807 15.86 15.59 14.61
N ALA A 808 15.94 14.74 13.59
CA ALA A 808 16.54 15.01 12.28
C ALA A 808 15.88 14.15 11.20
N ILE A 809 16.10 14.48 9.93
CA ILE A 809 15.50 13.83 8.78
C ILE A 809 16.58 13.47 7.75
N ILE A 810 16.57 12.21 7.29
CA ILE A 810 17.44 11.69 6.23
C ILE A 810 16.53 11.12 5.14
N VAL A 811 16.74 11.55 3.89
CA VAL A 811 15.91 11.10 2.77
C VAL A 811 16.78 10.69 1.58
N ASP A 812 16.44 9.54 0.98
CA ASP A 812 17.21 9.00 -0.13
C ASP A 812 17.04 9.81 -1.41
N ILE A 813 15.82 10.28 -1.69
CA ILE A 813 15.48 11.03 -2.90
C ILE A 813 14.96 12.40 -2.51
N GLY A 814 15.58 13.46 -3.03
CA GLY A 814 15.08 14.82 -2.83
C GLY A 814 16.14 15.87 -3.19
N GLY A 815 15.70 17.08 -3.45
CA GLY A 815 16.55 18.24 -3.72
C GLY A 815 16.32 19.36 -2.70
N ALA A 816 16.98 20.49 -2.90
CA ALA A 816 16.87 21.66 -2.01
C ALA A 816 15.44 22.27 -1.93
N LEU A 817 14.57 21.91 -2.85
CA LEU A 817 13.16 22.34 -2.93
C LEU A 817 12.17 21.19 -2.70
N SER A 818 12.65 20.00 -2.32
CA SER A 818 11.82 18.82 -2.02
C SER A 818 10.89 19.06 -0.83
N HIS A 819 9.86 18.23 -0.72
CA HIS A 819 8.93 18.24 0.42
C HIS A 819 9.71 18.12 1.75
N ALA A 820 10.61 17.13 1.85
CA ALA A 820 11.47 16.97 3.04
C ALA A 820 12.25 18.24 3.38
N ALA A 821 12.90 18.86 2.37
CA ALA A 821 13.70 20.06 2.55
C ALA A 821 12.87 21.26 3.01
N VAL A 822 11.69 21.43 2.44
CA VAL A 822 10.78 22.53 2.78
C VAL A 822 10.26 22.36 4.20
N VAL A 823 9.67 21.19 4.50
CA VAL A 823 9.09 20.91 5.83
C VAL A 823 10.17 20.94 6.91
N ALA A 824 11.35 20.37 6.66
CA ALA A 824 12.45 20.38 7.63
C ALA A 824 12.92 21.81 7.97
N ARG A 825 13.00 22.71 6.97
CA ARG A 825 13.33 24.13 7.20
C ARG A 825 12.23 24.83 8.01
N GLU A 826 10.98 24.55 7.69
CA GLU A 826 9.83 25.11 8.41
C GLU A 826 9.75 24.63 9.85
N LEU A 827 10.12 23.38 10.08
CA LEU A 827 10.20 22.78 11.41
C LEU A 827 11.52 23.10 12.14
N ASN A 828 12.48 23.73 11.46
CA ASN A 828 13.85 23.96 11.95
C ASN A 828 14.51 22.66 12.46
N ILE A 829 14.37 21.59 11.69
CA ILE A 829 14.92 20.26 11.97
C ILE A 829 16.09 20.01 11.00
N PRO A 830 17.26 19.53 11.47
CA PRO A 830 18.35 19.16 10.58
C PRO A 830 17.91 18.16 9.54
N CYS A 831 18.25 18.41 8.27
CA CYS A 831 17.81 17.52 7.19
C CYS A 831 18.90 17.33 6.13
N VAL A 832 19.08 16.08 5.74
CA VAL A 832 19.97 15.64 4.65
C VAL A 832 19.13 14.87 3.64
N VAL A 833 19.10 15.35 2.40
CA VAL A 833 18.39 14.70 1.30
C VAL A 833 19.37 14.16 0.25
N ASN A 834 18.88 13.34 -0.69
CA ASN A 834 19.68 12.73 -1.75
C ASN A 834 20.83 11.85 -1.22
N THR A 835 20.59 11.12 -0.15
CA THR A 835 21.55 10.14 0.38
C THR A 835 21.64 8.89 -0.48
N ARG A 836 20.65 8.62 -1.33
CA ARG A 836 20.50 7.50 -2.28
C ARG A 836 20.39 6.13 -1.63
N THR A 837 21.07 5.91 -0.52
CA THR A 837 21.17 4.59 0.15
C THR A 837 20.91 4.67 1.65
N GLY A 838 20.36 5.76 2.16
CA GLY A 838 20.13 5.95 3.60
C GLY A 838 19.25 4.85 4.20
N THR A 839 18.11 4.55 3.55
CA THR A 839 17.19 3.47 3.98
C THR A 839 17.80 2.07 3.89
N ALA A 840 18.78 1.88 3.04
CA ALA A 840 19.47 0.61 2.87
C ALA A 840 20.70 0.47 3.77
N SER A 841 21.40 1.57 4.04
CA SER A 841 22.67 1.60 4.79
C SER A 841 22.48 1.75 6.30
N LEU A 842 21.34 2.32 6.73
CA LEU A 842 21.01 2.54 8.13
C LEU A 842 19.94 1.56 8.59
N ARG A 843 20.01 1.14 9.84
CA ARG A 843 19.03 0.27 10.49
C ARG A 843 18.33 1.01 11.62
N THR A 844 17.06 0.67 11.86
CA THR A 844 16.36 1.14 13.06
C THR A 844 17.15 0.78 14.31
N GLY A 845 17.41 1.77 15.16
CA GLY A 845 18.22 1.64 16.38
C GLY A 845 19.69 2.05 16.23
N ASP A 846 20.25 2.20 15.00
CA ASP A 846 21.59 2.76 14.80
C ASP A 846 21.67 4.16 15.42
N LYS A 847 22.77 4.50 16.08
CA LYS A 847 23.02 5.85 16.56
C LYS A 847 23.86 6.60 15.54
N VAL A 848 23.33 7.72 15.07
CA VAL A 848 24.00 8.53 14.03
C VAL A 848 24.11 9.99 14.44
N ARG A 849 25.04 10.69 13.81
CA ARG A 849 25.18 12.14 13.84
C ARG A 849 24.82 12.70 12.48
N VAL A 850 23.85 13.58 12.44
CA VAL A 850 23.36 14.23 11.22
C VAL A 850 23.79 15.69 11.22
N ASP A 851 24.55 16.12 10.21
CA ASP A 851 24.87 17.52 9.94
C ASP A 851 24.07 18.01 8.73
N GLY A 852 22.96 18.64 9.00
CA GLY A 852 22.07 19.19 7.97
C GLY A 852 22.62 20.43 7.26
N SER A 853 23.78 20.96 7.66
CA SER A 853 24.47 22.07 6.99
C SER A 853 25.42 21.57 5.89
N THR A 854 26.14 20.50 6.17
CA THR A 854 27.13 19.92 5.25
C THR A 854 26.60 18.76 4.43
N GLY A 855 25.49 18.14 4.86
CA GLY A 855 24.94 16.94 4.23
C GLY A 855 25.65 15.65 4.64
N LEU A 856 26.35 15.66 5.78
CA LEU A 856 27.08 14.51 6.29
C LEU A 856 26.24 13.76 7.34
N VAL A 857 26.12 12.45 7.19
CA VAL A 857 25.56 11.55 8.20
C VAL A 857 26.65 10.55 8.61
N GLN A 858 27.01 10.55 9.89
CA GLN A 858 28.03 9.68 10.45
C GLN A 858 27.41 8.66 11.40
N VAL A 859 27.69 7.37 11.19
CA VAL A 859 27.29 6.31 12.11
C VAL A 859 28.23 6.32 13.31
N LEU A 860 27.66 6.47 14.51
CA LEU A 860 28.39 6.49 15.77
C LEU A 860 28.37 5.12 16.45
N GLU A 861 27.25 4.39 16.32
CA GLU A 861 27.04 3.10 16.94
C GLU A 861 26.03 2.30 16.10
N ARG A 862 26.32 1.03 15.82
CA ARG A 862 25.38 0.14 15.13
C ARG A 862 24.45 -0.53 16.12
N ALA A 863 23.18 -0.69 15.76
CA ALA A 863 22.24 -1.48 16.53
C ALA A 863 22.72 -2.95 16.60
N GLU A 864 22.58 -3.58 17.74
CA GLU A 864 22.77 -5.03 17.87
C GLU A 864 21.77 -5.75 16.96
N ALA A 865 22.23 -6.75 16.20
CA ALA A 865 21.46 -7.46 15.18
C ALA A 865 20.34 -8.33 15.76
#